data_dba2fee4fe2fede33e20ead206727803
#
_entry.id   dba2fee4fe2fede33e20ead206727803
#
_cell.length_a   1.000
_cell.length_b   1.000
_cell.length_c   1.000
_cell.angle_alpha   90.00
_cell.angle_beta   90.00
_cell.angle_gamma   90.00
#
_symmetry.space_group_name_H-M   'P 1'
#
loop_
_entity.id
_entity.type
_entity.pdbx_description
1 polymer ?
#
loop_
_entity_poly.entity_id
_entity_poly.type
_entity_poly.pdbx_seq_one_letter_code
_entity_poly.pdbx_strand_id
1 'polypeptide(L)'
;MPGARLVASHILNFGESSTVKNPTSIRLSRISLALAMALGSNVVLAQSTTGSIFGQAPAAEGETVQARSSSGVTREVTVGSDGRYTVGSLPLGTYTVSLVQGGKVVDTRSDITLRVGSGTEVSFAAASGATTSLGAVTVSANSLPAIDVSSVDARTVITSQQLAQLPLARSAEAIALLAPGVVPGYSGFTSGTTGTSLVSFSGSSVTENAYYLNGFNTTDPLSGFGGISLPYGAIDQQEILSGGYGAAYGRSDGGVISQSGKRGTDEWHFGAQVQWTPAFARGTSPNSYYVSGANDGEIYRRYSQNKSWETTESAYVGGPLIKDKLFFFAAVEGDKRSGNSLGAVTSSYNTQYQYSNPKWYTKVDWNINDNNILELTGASTKTSYKGNLYNYDYDTKQTGDLNSFDTSTKNSAQVSIAKYTSYITDDITLTALYGKQKMTYFSQTPGYDPSLTYINGSEFENPAITGGNSIVNAQTVLTADNPNHRATSNNLRLDLSWKLGDHTITAGIDNLNSHDIDDGQTGNAWIYAFGDPSTPISDSPFVAAPNTGAGGETGYYVSKYLYSTSASVRVKQRAQYIEDSWQVDDRWLVKIGLRNDQFTNYNPNGDAYLRMTKPQWAPRVGFSWDVHGDSSLKVYANAGRYYLAMPASVALRAAAGSLYTNQYYTYTGIDANGNPTGLTPLASATGGAVSANNEYGQSPDAKTVASSSIRSEYQDEYLLGFTQQINADYVWGMKGQVRKLRNILDDICDTGTIAAKAQALGYDIDPTTLNGCYLSNPGRANTYRIVNPAGGYYSVDVTKEDFGMPHAKRSYYGLETFLEHPFDGVWQAKIDYVYSKSYGDSEGQVRSDIGQSDVSATVDWDFGKVMENSNGLLSNDRKHQLKIYGSWQVAPEWMLSGNIALLSGTPKTCLGYYGADESNPVGYGSYYHYCGGVASAPGAAGRQPWQHIVSLSAEYRPVWADKKLGFNVMVYNLLNESVATSTYALYGNSKALNTNYDRINYFSTPRYVRFGINYDF
;
A
#
# COMPACT_ATOMS: atom_id res chain seq x y z
N MET A 1 -8.85 51.16 17.85
CA MET A 1 -8.34 52.07 18.93
C MET A 1 -9.23 51.93 20.14
N PRO A 2 -8.76 52.01 21.35
CA PRO A 2 -7.70 51.23 22.01
C PRO A 2 -8.29 50.57 23.28
N GLY A 3 -7.68 49.82 24.07
CA GLY A 3 -6.40 49.60 24.74
C GLY A 3 -6.67 48.72 25.93
N ALA A 4 -5.88 47.80 26.23
CA ALA A 4 -4.62 47.78 26.98
C ALA A 4 -4.76 47.57 28.49
N ARG A 5 -3.97 46.61 28.96
CA ARG A 5 -3.28 46.47 30.29
C ARG A 5 -4.01 45.71 31.40
N LEU A 6 -3.45 44.58 31.83
CA LEU A 6 -2.28 44.30 32.72
C LEU A 6 -2.57 44.43 34.20
N VAL A 7 -2.12 43.45 34.99
CA VAL A 7 -1.44 43.41 36.28
C VAL A 7 -1.85 42.18 37.05
N ALA A 8 -1.09 41.12 37.21
CA ALA A 8 0.12 40.81 38.00
C ALA A 8 -0.08 40.67 39.53
N SER A 9 0.42 39.55 40.00
CA SER A 9 1.16 39.26 41.24
C SER A 9 0.44 39.10 42.59
N HIS A 10 0.72 38.08 43.34
CA HIS A 10 1.61 37.86 44.49
C HIS A 10 1.22 36.57 45.20
N ILE A 11 2.08 35.58 45.43
CA ILE A 11 3.21 35.35 46.38
C ILE A 11 2.80 35.04 47.84
N LEU A 12 3.45 34.00 48.39
CA LEU A 12 3.76 33.62 49.77
C LEU A 12 2.78 32.69 50.51
N ASN A 13 3.17 31.79 51.35
CA ASN A 13 4.40 31.11 51.76
C ASN A 13 4.07 30.28 53.03
N PHE A 14 4.87 29.25 53.31
CA PHE A 14 5.18 28.61 54.61
C PHE A 14 4.20 27.76 55.40
N GLY A 15 4.75 26.63 55.82
CA GLY A 15 4.34 25.87 56.98
C GLY A 15 5.04 24.51 57.09
N GLU A 16 6.12 24.46 57.88
CA GLU A 16 6.95 23.29 58.22
C GLU A 16 6.31 22.33 59.21
N SER A 17 6.83 21.10 59.16
CA SER A 17 7.44 20.25 60.22
C SER A 17 6.58 19.05 60.60
N SER A 18 7.08 17.84 60.75
CA SER A 18 8.20 17.30 61.47
C SER A 18 8.28 15.77 61.28
N THR A 19 9.50 15.30 61.32
CA THR A 19 10.12 13.98 61.43
C THR A 19 9.39 12.86 62.15
N VAL A 20 9.48 11.60 61.60
CA VAL A 20 9.87 10.40 62.34
C VAL A 20 10.64 9.46 61.40
N LYS A 21 11.83 8.98 61.86
CA LYS A 21 12.72 7.99 61.22
C LYS A 21 12.24 6.61 61.50
N ASN A 22 12.35 5.70 60.49
CA ASN A 22 12.92 4.35 60.68
C ASN A 22 13.39 3.70 59.34
N PRO A 23 14.48 2.96 59.33
CA PRO A 23 15.26 2.66 58.12
C PRO A 23 15.15 1.16 57.75
N THR A 24 14.30 0.83 56.73
CA THR A 24 14.36 -0.52 56.07
C THR A 24 13.68 -0.50 54.70
N SER A 25 13.98 0.47 53.82
CA SER A 25 13.40 0.46 52.46
C SER A 25 14.32 1.01 51.36
N ILE A 26 15.64 0.86 51.43
CA ILE A 26 16.61 1.51 50.51
C ILE A 26 16.93 0.66 49.28
N ARG A 27 16.45 -0.56 49.16
CA ARG A 27 16.73 -1.40 47.96
C ARG A 27 15.59 -1.44 46.92
N LEU A 28 14.37 -1.18 47.29
CA LEU A 28 13.23 -1.12 46.34
C LEU A 28 13.04 0.25 45.67
N SER A 29 13.53 1.34 46.28
CA SER A 29 13.35 2.69 45.72
C SER A 29 14.26 3.00 44.53
N ARG A 30 15.37 2.32 44.37
CA ARG A 30 16.27 2.54 43.19
C ARG A 30 15.75 1.88 41.92
N ILE A 31 15.05 0.76 42.03
CA ILE A 31 14.40 0.10 40.89
C ILE A 31 13.13 0.85 40.53
N SER A 32 12.37 1.35 41.48
CA SER A 32 11.18 2.13 41.24
C SER A 32 11.50 3.53 40.67
N LEU A 33 12.62 4.14 41.07
CA LEU A 33 13.08 5.43 40.55
C LEU A 33 13.69 5.27 39.14
N ALA A 34 14.35 4.16 38.81
CA ALA A 34 14.79 3.82 37.48
C ALA A 34 13.60 3.52 36.55
N LEU A 35 12.57 2.83 37.05
CA LEU A 35 11.32 2.60 36.30
C LEU A 35 10.48 3.87 36.15
N ALA A 36 10.43 4.75 37.13
CA ALA A 36 9.74 6.03 37.08
C ALA A 36 10.47 7.06 36.18
N MET A 37 11.81 7.04 36.13
CA MET A 37 12.59 7.83 35.18
C MET A 37 12.49 7.27 33.74
N ALA A 38 12.31 5.97 33.57
CA ALA A 38 12.04 5.36 32.28
C ALA A 38 10.61 5.66 31.76
N LEU A 39 9.65 6.00 32.63
CA LEU A 39 8.28 6.36 32.26
C LEU A 39 8.09 7.87 32.07
N GLY A 40 9.04 8.70 32.49
CA GLY A 40 8.98 10.17 32.37
C GLY A 40 9.84 10.79 31.28
N SER A 41 10.80 10.09 30.72
CA SER A 41 11.59 10.52 29.57
C SER A 41 11.04 9.88 28.32
N ASN A 42 10.60 10.69 27.35
CA ASN A 42 10.28 10.27 26.00
C ASN A 42 11.56 9.78 25.32
N VAL A 43 11.95 8.53 25.58
CA VAL A 43 13.08 7.87 24.92
C VAL A 43 12.55 7.11 23.69
N VAL A 44 13.31 7.08 22.67
CA VAL A 44 12.84 7.15 21.28
C VAL A 44 13.71 6.32 20.32
N LEU A 45 13.23 5.47 19.36
CA LEU A 45 14.03 4.44 18.67
C LEU A 45 13.57 3.92 17.27
N ALA A 46 14.39 3.44 16.29
CA ALA A 46 14.15 3.22 14.84
C ALA A 46 13.96 1.77 14.29
N GLN A 47 13.35 1.57 13.08
CA GLN A 47 13.29 0.34 12.27
C GLN A 47 14.68 -0.06 11.77
N SER A 48 14.95 -1.37 11.70
CA SER A 48 16.24 -1.85 11.20
C SER A 48 16.37 -1.59 9.70
N THR A 49 17.25 -0.67 9.33
CA THR A 49 17.81 -0.51 7.99
C THR A 49 19.28 -0.90 8.00
N THR A 50 19.62 -1.81 8.88
CA THR A 50 20.98 -2.25 9.20
C THR A 50 21.04 -3.76 9.12
N GLY A 51 22.25 -4.30 8.99
CA GLY A 51 22.56 -5.71 9.18
C GLY A 51 23.42 -5.91 10.43
N SER A 52 23.84 -7.15 10.67
CA SER A 52 24.79 -7.50 11.70
C SER A 52 25.80 -8.51 11.17
N ILE A 53 26.98 -8.53 11.80
CA ILE A 53 28.00 -9.57 11.58
C ILE A 53 28.14 -10.32 12.90
N PHE A 54 28.11 -11.64 12.86
CA PHE A 54 28.34 -12.49 14.00
C PHE A 54 29.23 -13.66 13.61
N GLY A 55 29.83 -14.34 14.58
CA GLY A 55 30.66 -15.50 14.29
C GLY A 55 31.48 -15.95 15.51
N GLN A 56 32.38 -16.86 15.25
CA GLN A 56 33.35 -17.37 16.24
C GLN A 56 34.78 -16.93 15.85
N ALA A 57 35.55 -16.62 16.88
CA ALA A 57 36.97 -16.31 16.77
C ALA A 57 37.71 -17.01 17.94
N PRO A 58 39.03 -17.23 17.89
CA PRO A 58 39.77 -17.76 19.03
C PRO A 58 39.54 -16.88 20.26
N ALA A 59 39.27 -17.51 21.43
CA ALA A 59 39.05 -16.79 22.70
C ALA A 59 40.38 -16.43 23.36
N ALA A 60 41.17 -15.50 22.78
CA ALA A 60 42.40 -15.04 23.37
C ALA A 60 42.19 -13.70 24.09
N GLU A 61 42.96 -13.48 25.17
CA GLU A 61 42.87 -12.23 25.94
C GLU A 61 43.23 -11.01 25.09
N GLY A 62 42.33 -9.99 25.01
CA GLY A 62 42.51 -8.79 24.23
C GLY A 62 42.29 -8.94 22.72
N GLU A 63 41.58 -10.00 22.31
CA GLU A 63 41.18 -10.20 20.91
C GLU A 63 39.94 -9.45 20.58
N THR A 64 39.95 -8.75 19.43
CA THR A 64 38.84 -7.97 18.92
C THR A 64 38.56 -8.32 17.47
N VAL A 65 37.29 -8.07 17.03
CA VAL A 65 36.91 -8.15 15.63
C VAL A 65 36.54 -6.78 15.15
N GLN A 66 37.19 -6.32 14.09
CA GLN A 66 36.93 -5.04 13.44
C GLN A 66 36.21 -5.25 12.12
N ALA A 67 35.04 -4.59 11.95
CA ALA A 67 34.26 -4.53 10.73
C ALA A 67 34.38 -3.13 10.10
N ARG A 68 34.92 -3.02 8.89
CA ARG A 68 35.08 -1.77 8.14
C ARG A 68 34.29 -1.85 6.84
N SER A 69 33.39 -0.88 6.61
CA SER A 69 32.59 -0.78 5.38
C SER A 69 33.36 -0.07 4.26
N SER A 70 32.94 -0.31 3.02
CA SER A 70 33.36 0.48 1.84
C SER A 70 32.92 1.95 1.89
N SER A 71 32.05 2.34 2.82
CA SER A 71 31.67 3.73 3.09
C SER A 71 32.30 4.27 4.38
N GLY A 72 33.46 3.74 4.80
CA GLY A 72 34.28 4.28 5.88
C GLY A 72 33.79 4.02 7.30
N VAL A 73 32.66 3.35 7.50
CA VAL A 73 32.18 3.01 8.84
C VAL A 73 33.05 1.92 9.42
N THR A 74 33.66 2.15 10.58
CA THR A 74 34.46 1.18 11.30
C THR A 74 33.87 0.89 12.68
N ARG A 75 33.70 -0.40 13.01
CA ARG A 75 33.27 -0.87 14.31
C ARG A 75 34.18 -1.99 14.79
N GLU A 76 34.54 -1.96 16.05
CA GLU A 76 35.37 -2.96 16.69
C GLU A 76 34.67 -3.47 17.96
N VAL A 77 34.64 -4.78 18.15
CA VAL A 77 34.03 -5.42 19.32
C VAL A 77 34.98 -6.45 19.91
N THR A 78 34.94 -6.61 21.22
CA THR A 78 35.72 -7.63 21.91
C THR A 78 35.11 -9.03 21.70
N VAL A 79 35.96 -10.05 21.49
CA VAL A 79 35.56 -11.44 21.41
C VAL A 79 35.20 -11.92 22.82
N GLY A 80 34.07 -12.58 22.97
CA GLY A 80 33.63 -13.14 24.25
C GLY A 80 34.53 -14.25 24.73
N SER A 81 34.51 -14.57 26.03
CA SER A 81 35.26 -15.70 26.62
C SER A 81 34.87 -17.07 26.05
N ASP A 82 33.69 -17.15 25.40
CA ASP A 82 33.18 -18.29 24.65
C ASP A 82 33.65 -18.33 23.18
N GLY A 83 34.48 -17.37 22.76
CA GLY A 83 34.94 -17.21 21.40
C GLY A 83 33.95 -16.54 20.45
N ARG A 84 32.83 -16.06 20.95
CA ARG A 84 31.79 -15.43 20.11
C ARG A 84 31.90 -13.91 20.01
N TYR A 85 31.46 -13.38 18.89
CA TYR A 85 31.34 -11.94 18.70
C TYR A 85 30.12 -11.59 17.88
N THR A 86 29.60 -10.37 18.08
CA THR A 86 28.52 -9.80 17.29
C THR A 86 28.72 -8.31 17.13
N VAL A 87 28.79 -7.86 15.89
CA VAL A 87 28.81 -6.44 15.53
C VAL A 87 27.43 -6.08 14.99
N GLY A 88 26.62 -5.45 15.82
CA GLY A 88 25.22 -5.13 15.49
C GLY A 88 25.03 -3.75 14.91
N SER A 89 23.81 -3.50 14.36
CA SER A 89 23.36 -2.19 13.85
C SER A 89 24.26 -1.57 12.79
N LEU A 90 24.89 -2.38 11.95
CA LEU A 90 25.78 -1.93 10.88
C LEU A 90 24.97 -1.39 9.68
N PRO A 91 25.29 -0.22 9.13
CA PRO A 91 24.75 0.22 7.86
C PRO A 91 24.95 -0.81 6.74
N LEU A 92 24.00 -0.88 5.80
CA LEU A 92 24.15 -1.78 4.65
C LEU A 92 25.35 -1.40 3.78
N GLY A 93 25.94 -2.40 3.16
CA GLY A 93 27.13 -2.25 2.31
C GLY A 93 28.03 -3.47 2.37
N THR A 94 29.17 -3.35 1.71
CA THR A 94 30.22 -4.38 1.72
C THR A 94 31.25 -4.05 2.79
N TYR A 95 31.66 -5.06 3.53
CA TYR A 95 32.57 -4.95 4.68
C TYR A 95 33.82 -5.81 4.50
N THR A 96 34.91 -5.31 5.05
CA THR A 96 36.08 -6.11 5.40
C THR A 96 36.04 -6.37 6.91
N VAL A 97 36.08 -7.63 7.30
CA VAL A 97 36.07 -8.07 8.70
C VAL A 97 37.43 -8.64 9.07
N SER A 98 38.06 -8.06 10.06
CA SER A 98 39.44 -8.40 10.48
C SER A 98 39.45 -8.86 11.93
N LEU A 99 40.14 -9.95 12.18
CA LEU A 99 40.49 -10.38 13.52
C LEU A 99 41.76 -9.64 13.98
N VAL A 100 41.71 -8.99 15.14
CA VAL A 100 42.78 -8.15 15.68
C VAL A 100 43.24 -8.71 17.02
N GLN A 101 44.55 -8.98 17.17
CA GLN A 101 45.16 -9.48 18.40
C GLN A 101 46.33 -8.57 18.78
N GLY A 102 46.31 -8.01 19.99
CA GLY A 102 47.34 -7.09 20.46
C GLY A 102 47.53 -5.86 19.57
N GLY A 103 46.44 -5.36 18.95
CA GLY A 103 46.43 -4.22 18.03
C GLY A 103 46.98 -4.51 16.60
N LYS A 104 47.19 -5.79 16.26
CA LYS A 104 47.60 -6.23 14.93
C LYS A 104 46.51 -7.08 14.26
N VAL A 105 46.27 -6.84 12.99
CA VAL A 105 45.40 -7.69 12.17
C VAL A 105 46.09 -9.03 11.96
N VAL A 106 45.45 -10.12 12.35
CA VAL A 106 45.96 -11.50 12.24
C VAL A 106 45.23 -12.32 11.17
N ASP A 107 43.97 -11.99 10.87
CA ASP A 107 43.20 -12.61 9.78
C ASP A 107 42.17 -11.65 9.25
N THR A 108 41.74 -11.79 7.97
CA THR A 108 40.82 -10.87 7.29
C THR A 108 39.89 -11.65 6.37
N ARG A 109 38.61 -11.20 6.32
CA ARG A 109 37.59 -11.62 5.37
C ARG A 109 37.11 -10.38 4.63
N SER A 110 37.22 -10.37 3.31
CA SER A 110 36.78 -9.27 2.45
C SER A 110 35.47 -9.58 1.76
N ASP A 111 34.85 -8.54 1.17
CA ASP A 111 33.66 -8.64 0.34
C ASP A 111 32.41 -9.20 1.05
N ILE A 112 32.32 -8.97 2.35
CA ILE A 112 31.17 -9.38 3.17
C ILE A 112 30.02 -8.41 2.95
N THR A 113 29.02 -8.81 2.17
CA THR A 113 27.83 -7.99 1.89
C THR A 113 26.74 -8.22 2.94
N LEU A 114 26.31 -7.17 3.61
CA LEU A 114 25.25 -7.22 4.60
C LEU A 114 23.88 -7.18 3.95
N ARG A 115 22.98 -8.03 4.42
CA ARG A 115 21.55 -8.01 4.06
C ARG A 115 20.74 -7.31 5.14
N VAL A 116 19.75 -6.54 4.72
CA VAL A 116 18.88 -5.79 5.63
C VAL A 116 18.18 -6.73 6.62
N GLY A 117 18.23 -6.34 7.91
CA GLY A 117 17.57 -7.05 9.00
C GLY A 117 18.07 -8.48 9.28
N SER A 118 19.16 -8.90 8.65
CA SER A 118 19.75 -10.25 8.77
C SER A 118 21.13 -10.19 9.39
N GLY A 119 21.53 -11.29 10.01
CA GLY A 119 22.90 -11.52 10.42
C GLY A 119 23.71 -12.23 9.32
N THR A 120 24.95 -11.83 9.14
CA THR A 120 25.92 -12.49 8.28
C THR A 120 26.98 -13.15 9.15
N GLU A 121 27.15 -14.47 9.03
CA GLU A 121 28.15 -15.18 9.78
C GLU A 121 29.52 -15.02 9.14
N VAL A 122 30.52 -14.65 9.96
CA VAL A 122 31.93 -14.55 9.59
C VAL A 122 32.76 -15.17 10.74
N SER A 123 33.24 -16.36 10.54
CA SER A 123 34.00 -17.08 11.57
C SER A 123 35.48 -17.18 11.20
N PHE A 124 36.37 -17.13 12.21
CA PHE A 124 37.80 -17.26 12.11
C PHE A 124 38.23 -18.58 12.75
N ALA A 125 39.05 -19.38 12.07
CA ALA A 125 39.53 -20.63 12.58
C ALA A 125 40.49 -20.43 13.77
N ALA A 126 40.40 -21.28 14.80
CA ALA A 126 41.43 -21.34 15.85
C ALA A 126 42.79 -21.71 15.19
N ALA A 127 43.85 -20.99 15.52
CA ALA A 127 45.19 -21.30 15.03
C ALA A 127 45.62 -22.69 15.49
N SER A 128 45.44 -23.72 14.65
CA SER A 128 46.10 -25.00 14.84
C SER A 128 47.56 -24.80 14.59
N GLY A 129 48.37 -24.97 15.64
CA GLY A 129 49.80 -24.74 15.67
C GLY A 129 50.57 -25.47 14.57
N ALA A 130 50.78 -24.81 13.44
CA ALA A 130 51.80 -25.08 12.43
C ALA A 130 52.15 -23.77 11.77
N THR A 131 53.32 -23.29 12.07
CA THR A 131 54.00 -22.16 11.35
C THR A 131 54.10 -22.45 9.87
N THR A 132 53.27 -21.84 9.05
CA THR A 132 53.51 -21.68 7.61
C THR A 132 52.97 -20.35 7.13
N SER A 133 53.87 -19.52 6.70
CA SER A 133 53.83 -18.29 5.90
C SER A 133 52.44 -17.65 5.63
N LEU A 134 52.38 -16.39 6.03
CA LEU A 134 51.46 -15.33 5.61
C LEU A 134 51.29 -15.26 4.09
N GLY A 135 50.43 -16.09 3.53
CA GLY A 135 49.74 -15.78 2.28
C GLY A 135 48.34 -15.37 2.70
N ALA A 136 47.85 -14.21 2.30
CA ALA A 136 46.48 -13.82 2.47
C ALA A 136 45.58 -14.95 1.94
N VAL A 137 44.90 -15.65 2.85
CA VAL A 137 43.86 -16.60 2.45
C VAL A 137 42.68 -15.77 2.05
N THR A 138 42.64 -15.43 0.78
CA THR A 138 41.41 -14.95 0.14
C THR A 138 40.47 -16.13 0.13
N VAL A 139 39.60 -16.23 1.13
CA VAL A 139 38.46 -17.14 1.04
C VAL A 139 37.56 -16.54 -0.05
N SER A 140 37.71 -17.04 -1.26
CA SER A 140 36.77 -16.76 -2.34
C SER A 140 35.36 -17.18 -1.89
N ALA A 141 34.38 -16.34 -2.19
CA ALA A 141 32.99 -16.45 -1.80
C ALA A 141 32.25 -17.66 -2.43
N ASN A 142 32.77 -18.86 -2.33
CA ASN A 142 32.18 -20.09 -2.85
C ASN A 142 31.54 -20.97 -1.76
N SER A 143 31.45 -20.50 -0.51
CA SER A 143 30.62 -21.16 0.49
C SER A 143 29.23 -20.54 0.48
N LEU A 144 28.18 -21.38 0.52
CA LEU A 144 26.82 -20.94 0.78
C LEU A 144 26.83 -19.98 1.98
N PRO A 145 26.12 -18.83 1.90
CA PRO A 145 25.91 -18.03 3.08
C PRO A 145 25.19 -18.89 4.12
N ALA A 146 25.72 -18.91 5.35
CA ALA A 146 25.10 -19.62 6.46
C ALA A 146 23.63 -19.23 6.61
N ILE A 147 22.79 -20.19 7.00
CA ILE A 147 21.37 -19.92 7.23
C ILE A 147 21.26 -18.90 8.36
N ASP A 148 20.56 -17.78 8.14
CA ASP A 148 20.38 -16.74 9.15
C ASP A 148 19.53 -17.23 10.31
N VAL A 149 20.19 -17.68 11.37
CA VAL A 149 19.55 -18.13 12.63
C VAL A 149 19.16 -16.97 13.54
N SER A 150 19.58 -15.73 13.22
CA SER A 150 19.31 -14.51 14.01
C SER A 150 17.94 -13.90 13.75
N SER A 151 17.16 -14.45 12.82
CA SER A 151 15.81 -13.98 12.48
C SER A 151 14.73 -15.02 12.76
N VAL A 152 13.51 -14.57 13.10
CA VAL A 152 12.34 -15.43 13.35
C VAL A 152 11.21 -15.20 12.33
N ASP A 153 11.38 -14.24 11.42
CA ASP A 153 10.37 -13.82 10.45
C ASP A 153 10.50 -14.52 9.08
N ALA A 154 9.47 -14.36 8.27
CA ALA A 154 9.45 -14.83 6.89
C ALA A 154 9.80 -13.66 5.95
N ARG A 155 11.07 -13.57 5.56
CA ARG A 155 11.57 -12.51 4.69
C ARG A 155 12.19 -13.05 3.41
N THR A 156 12.09 -12.23 2.38
CA THR A 156 12.83 -12.38 1.12
C THR A 156 13.58 -11.07 0.88
N VAL A 157 14.88 -11.13 0.65
CA VAL A 157 15.71 -9.96 0.33
C VAL A 157 16.25 -10.15 -1.09
N ILE A 158 15.92 -9.20 -1.96
CA ILE A 158 16.43 -9.13 -3.33
C ILE A 158 17.48 -8.01 -3.40
N THR A 159 18.70 -8.38 -3.77
CA THR A 159 19.85 -7.45 -3.82
C THR A 159 19.92 -6.71 -5.17
N SER A 160 20.65 -5.60 -5.22
CA SER A 160 20.89 -4.85 -6.46
C SER A 160 21.53 -5.71 -7.56
N GLN A 161 22.39 -6.68 -7.20
CA GLN A 161 22.96 -7.63 -8.15
C GLN A 161 21.89 -8.51 -8.79
N GLN A 162 20.97 -9.10 -7.99
CA GLN A 162 19.85 -9.89 -8.52
C GLN A 162 18.91 -9.04 -9.36
N LEU A 163 18.64 -7.78 -8.93
CA LEU A 163 17.81 -6.85 -9.70
C LEU A 163 18.40 -6.51 -11.07
N ALA A 164 19.72 -6.37 -11.16
CA ALA A 164 20.39 -6.10 -12.44
C ALA A 164 20.30 -7.29 -13.40
N GLN A 165 20.26 -8.52 -12.89
CA GLN A 165 20.28 -9.75 -13.69
C GLN A 165 18.89 -10.21 -14.12
N LEU A 166 17.88 -10.11 -13.25
CA LEU A 166 16.57 -10.71 -13.47
C LEU A 166 15.68 -9.90 -14.44
N PRO A 167 14.92 -10.58 -15.33
CA PRO A 167 13.98 -9.93 -16.25
C PRO A 167 12.69 -9.50 -15.54
N LEU A 168 12.75 -8.40 -14.77
CA LEU A 168 11.64 -7.87 -13.98
C LEU A 168 11.12 -6.55 -14.55
N ALA A 169 9.85 -6.26 -14.25
CA ALA A 169 9.33 -4.91 -14.39
C ALA A 169 9.94 -4.00 -13.31
N ARG A 170 10.02 -2.70 -13.60
CA ARG A 170 10.79 -1.73 -12.79
C ARG A 170 9.91 -1.09 -11.70
N SER A 171 9.40 -1.89 -10.78
CA SER A 171 8.63 -1.40 -9.61
C SER A 171 8.88 -2.25 -8.37
N ALA A 172 8.60 -1.67 -7.19
CA ALA A 172 8.68 -2.37 -5.92
C ALA A 172 7.75 -3.59 -5.85
N GLU A 173 6.57 -3.47 -6.43
CA GLU A 173 5.57 -4.54 -6.49
C GLU A 173 6.04 -5.70 -7.38
N ALA A 174 6.65 -5.40 -8.53
CA ALA A 174 7.19 -6.44 -9.42
C ALA A 174 8.32 -7.24 -8.75
N ILE A 175 9.15 -6.58 -7.95
CA ILE A 175 10.18 -7.24 -7.15
C ILE A 175 9.51 -8.09 -6.05
N ALA A 176 8.48 -7.56 -5.38
CA ALA A 176 7.75 -8.29 -4.34
C ALA A 176 7.08 -9.57 -4.85
N LEU A 177 6.68 -9.62 -6.12
CA LEU A 177 6.12 -10.82 -6.75
C LEU A 177 7.09 -12.01 -6.81
N LEU A 178 8.39 -11.81 -6.60
CA LEU A 178 9.35 -12.92 -6.47
C LEU A 178 9.19 -13.67 -5.13
N ALA A 179 8.72 -12.98 -4.08
CA ALA A 179 8.55 -13.60 -2.78
C ALA A 179 7.37 -14.60 -2.76
N PRO A 180 7.50 -15.72 -2.05
CA PRO A 180 6.42 -16.69 -1.89
C PRO A 180 5.21 -16.08 -1.16
N GLY A 181 4.00 -16.50 -1.53
CA GLY A 181 2.75 -15.99 -0.96
C GLY A 181 2.35 -14.58 -1.42
N VAL A 182 3.18 -13.90 -2.21
CA VAL A 182 2.86 -12.59 -2.81
C VAL A 182 2.30 -12.81 -4.22
N VAL A 183 1.12 -12.29 -4.49
CA VAL A 183 0.42 -12.47 -5.78
C VAL A 183 -0.07 -11.14 -6.33
N PRO A 184 -0.27 -11.02 -7.67
CA PRO A 184 -0.92 -9.84 -8.23
C PRO A 184 -2.31 -9.66 -7.63
N GLY A 185 -2.62 -8.46 -7.19
CA GLY A 185 -3.97 -8.04 -6.82
C GLY A 185 -4.87 -7.86 -8.04
N TYR A 186 -6.05 -7.29 -7.84
CA TYR A 186 -6.96 -6.97 -8.93
C TYR A 186 -6.32 -5.98 -9.90
N SER A 187 -6.38 -6.29 -11.20
CA SER A 187 -5.66 -5.53 -12.25
C SER A 187 -6.11 -4.06 -12.38
N GLY A 188 -7.30 -3.72 -11.89
CA GLY A 188 -7.80 -2.35 -11.84
C GLY A 188 -7.26 -1.51 -10.68
N PHE A 189 -6.64 -2.13 -9.67
CA PHE A 189 -6.08 -1.42 -8.52
C PHE A 189 -4.63 -1.07 -8.76
N THR A 190 -4.37 0.22 -8.89
CA THR A 190 -3.04 0.76 -9.14
C THR A 190 -2.68 1.82 -8.11
N SER A 191 -1.40 1.99 -7.86
CA SER A 191 -0.90 3.09 -7.04
C SER A 191 -1.23 4.43 -7.70
N GLY A 192 -1.83 5.35 -6.95
CA GLY A 192 -2.20 6.68 -7.45
C GLY A 192 -1.01 7.52 -7.89
N THR A 193 0.17 7.30 -7.31
CA THR A 193 1.38 8.09 -7.59
C THR A 193 2.33 7.43 -8.57
N THR A 194 2.32 6.09 -8.69
CA THR A 194 3.24 5.35 -9.57
C THR A 194 2.54 4.72 -10.77
N GLY A 195 1.23 4.51 -10.71
CA GLY A 195 0.45 3.81 -11.73
C GLY A 195 0.75 2.31 -11.82
N THR A 196 1.49 1.75 -10.87
CA THR A 196 1.84 0.31 -10.84
C THR A 196 0.72 -0.51 -10.25
N SER A 197 0.53 -1.73 -10.76
CA SER A 197 -0.43 -2.69 -10.20
C SER A 197 0.02 -3.13 -8.80
N LEU A 198 -0.92 -3.22 -7.88
CA LEU A 198 -0.67 -3.57 -6.48
C LEU A 198 -0.60 -5.08 -6.27
N VAL A 199 -0.08 -5.50 -5.12
CA VAL A 199 0.10 -6.91 -4.76
C VAL A 199 -0.65 -7.27 -3.48
N SER A 200 -1.07 -8.52 -3.37
CA SER A 200 -1.66 -9.12 -2.18
C SER A 200 -0.66 -10.06 -1.51
N PHE A 201 -0.57 -10.00 -0.19
CA PHE A 201 0.28 -10.85 0.66
C PHE A 201 -0.58 -11.87 1.39
N SER A 202 -0.40 -13.16 1.08
CA SER A 202 -1.05 -14.25 1.83
C SER A 202 -2.55 -14.01 2.05
N GLY A 203 -3.27 -13.64 0.97
CA GLY A 203 -4.71 -13.42 0.96
C GLY A 203 -5.19 -12.08 1.53
N SER A 204 -4.30 -11.19 1.96
CA SER A 204 -4.64 -9.84 2.43
C SER A 204 -5.09 -8.93 1.29
N SER A 205 -5.87 -7.89 1.62
CA SER A 205 -6.19 -6.82 0.66
C SER A 205 -4.94 -6.04 0.26
N VAL A 206 -4.96 -5.44 -0.92
CA VAL A 206 -3.84 -4.64 -1.43
C VAL A 206 -3.57 -3.36 -0.61
N THR A 207 -4.56 -2.87 0.13
CA THR A 207 -4.45 -1.70 1.01
C THR A 207 -3.81 -2.01 2.37
N GLU A 208 -3.65 -3.28 2.71
CA GLU A 208 -3.15 -3.73 3.99
C GLU A 208 -1.61 -3.80 4.05
N ASN A 209 -0.93 -3.47 2.96
CA ASN A 209 0.53 -3.50 2.86
C ASN A 209 1.15 -2.18 3.31
N ALA A 210 2.33 -2.24 3.92
CA ALA A 210 3.12 -1.07 4.24
C ALA A 210 4.37 -0.96 3.35
N TYR A 211 4.67 0.26 2.91
CA TYR A 211 5.82 0.58 2.08
C TYR A 211 6.81 1.46 2.84
N TYR A 212 8.09 1.13 2.75
CA TYR A 212 9.15 1.86 3.42
C TYR A 212 10.31 2.20 2.47
N LEU A 213 10.92 3.36 2.70
CA LEU A 213 12.18 3.78 2.09
C LEU A 213 13.17 4.21 3.18
N ASN A 214 14.32 3.54 3.27
CA ASN A 214 15.36 3.82 4.27
C ASN A 214 14.80 3.93 5.71
N GLY A 215 13.75 3.12 6.03
CA GLY A 215 13.07 3.10 7.33
C GLY A 215 11.93 4.10 7.50
N PHE A 216 11.70 5.00 6.57
CA PHE A 216 10.56 5.93 6.57
C PHE A 216 9.34 5.29 5.90
N ASN A 217 8.17 5.40 6.52
CA ASN A 217 6.92 4.91 5.93
C ASN A 217 6.49 5.80 4.76
N THR A 218 6.47 5.23 3.54
CA THR A 218 6.09 5.90 2.29
C THR A 218 4.73 5.47 1.77
N THR A 219 3.98 4.66 2.50
CA THR A 219 2.61 4.26 2.12
C THR A 219 1.77 5.50 1.83
N ASP A 220 0.96 5.45 0.77
CA ASP A 220 0.08 6.56 0.41
C ASP A 220 -0.83 6.92 1.59
N PRO A 221 -0.70 8.13 2.16
CA PRO A 221 -1.44 8.50 3.35
C PRO A 221 -2.92 8.79 3.08
N LEU A 222 -3.32 8.99 1.82
CA LEU A 222 -4.72 9.21 1.42
C LEU A 222 -5.45 7.88 1.29
N SER A 223 -4.96 6.98 0.46
CA SER A 223 -5.69 5.77 0.05
C SER A 223 -5.12 4.46 0.61
N GLY A 224 -3.85 4.44 1.04
CA GLY A 224 -3.13 3.21 1.37
C GLY A 224 -2.62 2.46 0.13
N PHE A 225 -2.84 2.95 -1.09
CA PHE A 225 -2.51 2.29 -2.35
C PHE A 225 -1.05 2.52 -2.77
N GLY A 226 -0.15 1.63 -2.36
CA GLY A 226 1.25 1.69 -2.77
C GLY A 226 2.09 2.74 -2.02
N GLY A 227 3.26 3.04 -2.56
CA GLY A 227 4.21 3.98 -1.99
C GLY A 227 4.95 4.79 -3.06
N ILE A 228 6.14 5.28 -2.73
CA ILE A 228 7.03 5.96 -3.70
C ILE A 228 7.76 4.92 -4.55
N SER A 229 8.07 5.27 -5.80
CA SER A 229 8.91 4.47 -6.68
C SER A 229 10.29 5.13 -6.82
N LEU A 230 11.36 4.35 -6.69
CA LEU A 230 12.73 4.80 -6.92
C LEU A 230 13.16 4.60 -8.37
N PRO A 231 14.18 5.34 -8.87
CA PRO A 231 14.96 4.89 -10.00
C PRO A 231 15.46 3.47 -9.74
N TYR A 232 15.27 2.56 -10.68
CA TYR A 232 15.59 1.14 -10.48
C TYR A 232 17.05 0.91 -10.11
N GLY A 233 17.95 1.67 -10.72
CA GLY A 233 19.38 1.66 -10.40
C GLY A 233 19.75 2.24 -9.03
N ALA A 234 18.82 2.89 -8.32
CA ALA A 234 19.03 3.42 -6.97
C ALA A 234 18.71 2.42 -5.84
N ILE A 235 18.08 1.30 -6.16
CA ILE A 235 17.73 0.28 -5.16
C ILE A 235 18.97 -0.53 -4.84
N ASP A 236 19.40 -0.53 -3.57
CA ASP A 236 20.46 -1.40 -3.07
C ASP A 236 19.89 -2.78 -2.72
N GLN A 237 18.83 -2.79 -1.92
CA GLN A 237 18.12 -4.01 -1.54
C GLN A 237 16.62 -3.72 -1.40
N GLN A 238 15.80 -4.73 -1.69
CA GLN A 238 14.40 -4.72 -1.33
C GLN A 238 14.10 -5.91 -0.42
N GLU A 239 13.65 -5.61 0.77
CA GLU A 239 13.13 -6.56 1.74
C GLU A 239 11.62 -6.72 1.56
N ILE A 240 11.15 -7.95 1.54
CA ILE A 240 9.74 -8.33 1.47
C ILE A 240 9.44 -9.20 2.68
N LEU A 241 8.64 -8.68 3.63
CA LEU A 241 8.21 -9.41 4.81
C LEU A 241 6.81 -9.95 4.58
N SER A 242 6.69 -11.25 4.42
CA SER A 242 5.41 -11.93 4.19
C SER A 242 4.77 -12.47 5.48
N GLY A 243 5.38 -12.25 6.66
CA GLY A 243 4.85 -12.58 7.97
C GLY A 243 5.92 -12.64 9.06
N GLY A 244 5.49 -12.72 10.32
CA GLY A 244 6.36 -12.87 11.47
C GLY A 244 7.20 -11.66 11.85
N TYR A 245 6.96 -10.48 11.25
CA TYR A 245 7.79 -9.30 11.48
C TYR A 245 7.64 -8.72 12.91
N GLY A 246 8.77 -8.25 13.46
CA GLY A 246 8.92 -7.78 14.84
C GLY A 246 8.12 -6.53 15.18
N ALA A 247 8.11 -6.16 16.48
CA ALA A 247 7.31 -5.05 17.02
C ALA A 247 7.69 -3.68 16.45
N ALA A 248 8.86 -3.56 15.86
CA ALA A 248 9.30 -2.38 15.14
C ALA A 248 8.45 -2.03 13.91
N TYR A 249 7.86 -3.02 13.23
CA TYR A 249 6.96 -2.83 12.10
C TYR A 249 5.51 -2.76 12.56
N GLY A 250 4.76 -1.79 12.08
CA GLY A 250 3.34 -1.60 12.38
C GLY A 250 2.57 -1.02 11.22
N ARG A 251 1.31 -0.73 11.44
CA ARG A 251 0.39 -0.12 10.46
C ARG A 251 0.13 -0.98 9.22
N SER A 252 0.41 -2.27 9.32
CA SER A 252 0.10 -3.25 8.28
C SER A 252 -0.33 -4.54 8.96
N ASP A 253 -1.30 -5.21 8.43
CA ASP A 253 -1.66 -6.60 8.73
C ASP A 253 -1.57 -7.50 7.48
N GLY A 254 -1.17 -6.93 6.33
CA GLY A 254 -0.78 -7.64 5.12
C GLY A 254 0.70 -8.01 5.10
N GLY A 255 1.49 -7.30 4.32
CA GLY A 255 2.94 -7.47 4.20
C GLY A 255 3.69 -6.15 4.23
N VAL A 256 5.03 -6.24 4.24
CA VAL A 256 5.90 -5.07 4.20
C VAL A 256 6.80 -5.13 2.98
N ILE A 257 6.86 -4.05 2.22
CA ILE A 257 7.82 -3.80 1.15
C ILE A 257 8.76 -2.68 1.62
N SER A 258 10.01 -3.01 1.88
CA SER A 258 10.99 -2.06 2.39
C SER A 258 12.17 -1.95 1.41
N GLN A 259 12.39 -0.75 0.87
CA GLN A 259 13.50 -0.46 -0.03
C GLN A 259 14.61 0.27 0.73
N SER A 260 15.83 -0.24 0.59
CA SER A 260 17.06 0.46 0.97
C SER A 260 17.69 1.02 -0.29
N GLY A 261 17.92 2.33 -0.31
CA GLY A 261 18.56 2.98 -1.44
C GLY A 261 20.08 2.95 -1.35
N LYS A 262 20.77 2.89 -2.50
CA LYS A 262 22.21 2.91 -2.62
C LYS A 262 22.83 4.14 -1.97
N ARG A 263 24.06 4.00 -1.54
CA ARG A 263 24.91 5.05 -0.95
C ARG A 263 26.23 5.22 -1.74
N GLY A 264 26.93 6.30 -1.50
CA GLY A 264 28.30 6.49 -1.99
C GLY A 264 29.29 5.59 -1.24
N THR A 265 30.38 5.27 -1.89
CA THR A 265 31.50 4.48 -1.39
C THR A 265 32.83 5.25 -1.48
N ASP A 266 33.92 4.68 -1.04
CA ASP A 266 35.27 5.28 -1.11
C ASP A 266 35.80 5.47 -2.56
N GLU A 267 35.10 4.87 -3.51
CA GLU A 267 35.43 4.99 -4.95
C GLU A 267 34.22 5.62 -5.69
N TRP A 268 34.56 6.35 -6.77
CA TRP A 268 33.57 6.91 -7.67
C TRP A 268 33.03 5.85 -8.61
N HIS A 269 31.71 5.70 -8.62
CA HIS A 269 30.94 4.87 -9.55
C HIS A 269 29.91 5.71 -10.28
N PHE A 270 29.78 5.48 -11.56
CA PHE A 270 28.72 6.10 -12.36
C PHE A 270 28.26 5.13 -13.44
N GLY A 271 27.04 5.31 -13.88
CA GLY A 271 26.48 4.49 -14.94
C GLY A 271 25.29 5.15 -15.60
N ALA A 272 24.99 4.66 -16.79
CA ALA A 272 23.83 5.08 -17.57
C ALA A 272 23.21 3.88 -18.27
N GLN A 273 21.90 3.93 -18.47
CA GLN A 273 21.14 2.89 -19.16
C GLN A 273 20.07 3.51 -20.04
N VAL A 274 19.88 2.97 -21.22
CA VAL A 274 18.75 3.23 -22.10
C VAL A 274 18.08 1.90 -22.41
N GLN A 275 16.76 1.84 -22.23
CA GLN A 275 15.95 0.69 -22.60
C GLN A 275 14.84 1.11 -23.55
N TRP A 276 14.53 0.25 -24.50
CA TRP A 276 13.50 0.48 -25.51
C TRP A 276 12.63 -0.76 -25.74
N THR A 277 11.33 -0.58 -25.63
CA THR A 277 10.30 -1.58 -25.97
C THR A 277 9.53 -1.06 -27.18
N PRO A 278 9.90 -1.43 -28.41
CA PRO A 278 9.24 -0.95 -29.62
C PRO A 278 7.85 -1.55 -29.79
N ALA A 279 6.98 -0.82 -30.46
CA ALA A 279 5.60 -1.25 -30.70
C ALA A 279 5.52 -2.57 -31.52
N PHE A 280 6.45 -2.79 -32.45
CA PHE A 280 6.47 -4.03 -33.25
C PHE A 280 6.88 -5.28 -32.46
N ALA A 281 7.55 -5.11 -31.33
CA ALA A 281 7.99 -6.18 -30.46
C ALA A 281 7.06 -6.37 -29.24
N ARG A 282 5.88 -5.77 -29.27
CA ARG A 282 4.84 -5.89 -28.23
C ARG A 282 3.63 -6.62 -28.80
N GLY A 283 3.25 -7.71 -28.18
CA GLY A 283 1.99 -8.42 -28.46
C GLY A 283 0.78 -7.61 -28.03
N THR A 284 -0.39 -8.01 -28.49
CA THR A 284 -1.68 -7.43 -28.11
C THR A 284 -2.53 -8.46 -27.38
N SER A 285 -3.39 -8.00 -26.47
CA SER A 285 -4.39 -8.87 -25.84
C SER A 285 -5.43 -9.32 -26.87
N PRO A 286 -6.07 -10.48 -26.66
CA PRO A 286 -7.23 -10.90 -27.46
C PRO A 286 -8.34 -9.87 -27.41
N ASN A 287 -9.21 -9.84 -28.42
CA ASN A 287 -10.41 -9.02 -28.37
C ASN A 287 -11.37 -9.55 -27.29
N SER A 288 -12.12 -8.65 -26.66
CA SER A 288 -13.17 -9.00 -25.71
C SER A 288 -14.51 -9.08 -26.43
N TYR A 289 -15.31 -10.07 -26.07
CA TYR A 289 -16.63 -10.32 -26.63
C TYR A 289 -17.64 -10.35 -25.50
N TYR A 290 -18.89 -10.03 -25.81
CA TYR A 290 -20.00 -10.36 -24.95
C TYR A 290 -20.14 -11.90 -24.88
N VAL A 291 -20.44 -12.43 -23.71
CA VAL A 291 -20.55 -13.89 -23.48
C VAL A 291 -21.89 -14.23 -22.83
N SER A 292 -22.85 -13.32 -22.88
CA SER A 292 -24.18 -13.50 -22.30
C SER A 292 -25.19 -12.50 -22.88
N GLY A 293 -26.48 -12.83 -22.74
CA GLY A 293 -27.58 -11.97 -23.12
C GLY A 293 -27.78 -11.86 -24.66
N ALA A 294 -28.40 -10.76 -25.07
CA ALA A 294 -28.79 -10.57 -26.50
C ALA A 294 -27.59 -10.39 -27.42
N ASN A 295 -26.44 -9.96 -26.91
CA ASN A 295 -25.24 -9.64 -27.69
C ASN A 295 -24.19 -10.78 -27.64
N ASP A 296 -24.56 -11.96 -27.14
CA ASP A 296 -23.62 -13.08 -27.01
C ASP A 296 -22.87 -13.36 -28.31
N GLY A 297 -21.52 -13.43 -28.22
CA GLY A 297 -20.64 -13.64 -29.38
C GLY A 297 -20.29 -12.35 -30.14
N GLU A 298 -20.94 -11.22 -29.89
CA GLU A 298 -20.61 -9.94 -30.49
C GLU A 298 -19.34 -9.33 -29.86
N ILE A 299 -18.63 -8.54 -30.67
CA ILE A 299 -17.42 -7.88 -30.19
C ILE A 299 -17.78 -6.76 -29.22
N TYR A 300 -17.12 -6.75 -28.07
CA TYR A 300 -17.21 -5.65 -27.09
C TYR A 300 -16.06 -4.66 -27.24
N ARG A 301 -14.82 -5.14 -27.40
CA ARG A 301 -13.63 -4.28 -27.50
C ARG A 301 -12.51 -4.93 -28.31
N ARG A 302 -11.90 -4.14 -29.22
CA ARG A 302 -10.80 -4.57 -30.10
C ARG A 302 -9.43 -4.28 -29.49
N TYR A 303 -8.93 -5.13 -28.60
CA TYR A 303 -7.58 -4.97 -28.03
C TYR A 303 -6.47 -5.27 -29.04
N SER A 304 -6.73 -6.09 -30.06
CA SER A 304 -5.74 -6.50 -31.08
C SER A 304 -5.21 -5.34 -31.93
N GLN A 305 -5.86 -4.17 -31.89
CA GLN A 305 -5.41 -2.97 -32.59
C GLN A 305 -4.68 -1.96 -31.70
N ASN A 306 -4.56 -2.25 -30.40
CA ASN A 306 -3.83 -1.40 -29.49
C ASN A 306 -2.32 -1.56 -29.71
N LYS A 307 -1.61 -0.46 -29.86
CA LYS A 307 -0.14 -0.44 -30.05
C LYS A 307 0.47 0.53 -29.06
N SER A 308 1.63 0.19 -28.54
CA SER A 308 2.37 1.11 -27.67
C SER A 308 3.87 0.84 -27.71
N TRP A 309 4.65 1.87 -27.52
CA TRP A 309 6.10 1.79 -27.32
C TRP A 309 6.47 2.43 -25.98
N GLU A 310 7.66 2.10 -25.48
CA GLU A 310 8.16 2.59 -24.19
C GLU A 310 9.67 2.77 -24.25
N THR A 311 10.17 3.87 -23.66
CA THR A 311 11.60 4.07 -23.40
C THR A 311 11.81 4.33 -21.91
N THR A 312 12.93 3.85 -21.39
CA THR A 312 13.42 4.16 -20.04
C THR A 312 14.87 4.61 -20.16
N GLU A 313 15.16 5.78 -19.66
CA GLU A 313 16.47 6.41 -19.62
C GLU A 313 16.87 6.61 -18.17
N SER A 314 18.03 6.10 -17.74
CA SER A 314 18.49 6.24 -16.36
C SER A 314 19.99 6.51 -16.28
N ALA A 315 20.40 7.20 -15.21
CA ALA A 315 21.79 7.43 -14.89
C ALA A 315 21.98 7.50 -13.37
N TYR A 316 23.18 7.16 -12.91
CA TYR A 316 23.57 7.30 -11.51
C TYR A 316 25.03 7.73 -11.37
N VAL A 317 25.32 8.32 -10.22
CA VAL A 317 26.69 8.66 -9.77
C VAL A 317 26.77 8.54 -8.26
N GLY A 318 27.86 8.02 -7.75
CA GLY A 318 28.14 7.93 -6.32
C GLY A 318 29.63 7.89 -6.04
N GLY A 319 30.02 8.35 -4.85
CA GLY A 319 31.42 8.35 -4.43
C GLY A 319 31.66 9.21 -3.19
N PRO A 320 32.93 9.38 -2.79
CA PRO A 320 33.29 10.17 -1.63
C PRO A 320 33.38 11.66 -1.98
N LEU A 321 32.65 12.51 -1.26
CA LEU A 321 32.92 13.95 -1.26
C LEU A 321 34.11 14.27 -0.34
N ILE A 322 34.25 13.55 0.75
CA ILE A 322 35.39 13.52 1.65
C ILE A 322 35.63 12.06 2.00
N LYS A 323 36.77 11.52 1.61
CA LYS A 323 37.11 10.11 1.84
C LYS A 323 36.98 9.72 3.30
N ASP A 324 36.44 8.55 3.57
CA ASP A 324 36.10 7.95 4.89
C ASP A 324 35.03 8.74 5.70
N LYS A 325 34.60 9.94 5.25
CA LYS A 325 33.73 10.82 6.06
C LYS A 325 32.42 11.25 5.42
N LEU A 326 32.43 11.65 4.16
CA LEU A 326 31.23 12.21 3.53
C LEU A 326 31.05 11.61 2.14
N PHE A 327 29.94 10.94 1.96
CA PHE A 327 29.60 10.20 0.76
C PHE A 327 28.33 10.74 0.12
N PHE A 328 28.24 10.58 -1.18
CA PHE A 328 27.10 11.05 -1.97
C PHE A 328 26.72 9.99 -3.00
N PHE A 329 25.43 9.82 -3.20
CA PHE A 329 24.86 9.03 -4.29
C PHE A 329 23.65 9.75 -4.88
N ALA A 330 23.52 9.77 -6.20
CA ALA A 330 22.35 10.27 -6.91
C ALA A 330 22.00 9.36 -8.09
N ALA A 331 20.72 9.22 -8.38
CA ALA A 331 20.20 8.53 -9.54
C ALA A 331 18.97 9.24 -10.09
N VAL A 332 18.81 9.18 -11.41
CA VAL A 332 17.65 9.68 -12.15
C VAL A 332 17.15 8.62 -13.11
N GLU A 333 15.83 8.61 -13.34
CA GLU A 333 15.19 7.74 -14.31
C GLU A 333 13.98 8.43 -14.93
N GLY A 334 13.80 8.30 -16.23
CA GLY A 334 12.64 8.79 -16.96
C GLY A 334 12.02 7.68 -17.80
N ASP A 335 10.76 7.36 -17.53
CA ASP A 335 9.97 6.44 -18.36
C ASP A 335 9.01 7.24 -19.25
N LYS A 336 8.96 6.92 -20.53
CA LYS A 336 8.00 7.46 -21.49
C LYS A 336 7.30 6.31 -22.20
N ARG A 337 5.98 6.35 -22.24
CA ARG A 337 5.16 5.39 -22.98
C ARG A 337 4.12 6.13 -23.80
N SER A 338 4.00 5.77 -25.06
CA SER A 338 2.97 6.30 -25.96
C SER A 338 2.31 5.19 -26.75
N GLY A 339 1.05 5.38 -27.09
CA GLY A 339 0.31 4.39 -27.82
C GLY A 339 -1.14 4.80 -28.06
N ASN A 340 -1.92 3.81 -28.49
CA ASN A 340 -3.36 3.95 -28.61
C ASN A 340 -4.10 2.85 -27.84
N SER A 341 -5.34 3.15 -27.49
CA SER A 341 -6.27 2.24 -26.83
C SER A 341 -7.66 2.45 -27.38
N LEU A 342 -8.23 1.40 -27.95
CA LEU A 342 -9.62 1.47 -28.41
C LEU A 342 -10.59 1.32 -27.24
N GLY A 343 -11.61 2.14 -27.20
CA GLY A 343 -12.75 2.02 -26.31
C GLY A 343 -13.62 0.81 -26.62
N ALA A 344 -14.66 0.58 -25.83
CA ALA A 344 -15.68 -0.42 -26.12
C ALA A 344 -16.57 0.03 -27.33
N VAL A 345 -17.33 -0.88 -27.90
CA VAL A 345 -18.31 -0.57 -28.95
C VAL A 345 -19.34 0.45 -28.46
N THR A 346 -19.66 0.49 -27.18
CA THR A 346 -20.54 1.48 -26.53
C THR A 346 -19.87 2.84 -26.29
N SER A 347 -18.55 2.93 -26.49
CA SER A 347 -17.75 4.15 -26.32
C SER A 347 -16.67 4.11 -27.41
N SER A 348 -17.12 4.31 -28.65
CA SER A 348 -16.36 4.08 -29.89
C SER A 348 -15.30 5.14 -30.13
N TYR A 349 -14.27 5.20 -29.26
CA TYR A 349 -13.13 6.09 -29.38
C TYR A 349 -11.83 5.32 -29.56
N ASN A 350 -10.88 5.93 -30.28
CA ASN A 350 -9.47 5.58 -30.28
C ASN A 350 -8.72 6.62 -29.46
N THR A 351 -8.35 6.29 -28.24
CA THR A 351 -7.58 7.17 -27.36
C THR A 351 -6.11 7.08 -27.72
N GLN A 352 -5.52 8.15 -28.22
CA GLN A 352 -4.07 8.29 -28.36
C GLN A 352 -3.50 8.88 -27.08
N TYR A 353 -2.66 8.15 -26.39
CA TYR A 353 -2.19 8.50 -25.06
C TYR A 353 -0.67 8.61 -24.93
N GLN A 354 -0.26 9.35 -23.90
CA GLN A 354 1.13 9.56 -23.51
C GLN A 354 1.27 9.53 -21.99
N TYR A 355 2.21 8.70 -21.51
CA TYR A 355 2.67 8.66 -20.11
C TYR A 355 4.09 9.17 -20.02
N SER A 356 4.41 9.86 -18.92
CA SER A 356 5.77 10.28 -18.56
C SER A 356 5.97 10.17 -17.04
N ASN A 357 7.03 9.45 -16.63
CA ASN A 357 7.28 9.13 -15.21
C ASN A 357 8.74 9.44 -14.83
N PRO A 358 9.14 10.71 -14.68
CA PRO A 358 10.47 11.06 -14.17
C PRO A 358 10.58 10.77 -12.66
N LYS A 359 11.72 10.19 -12.27
CA LYS A 359 12.08 9.83 -10.90
C LYS A 359 13.48 10.28 -10.57
N TRP A 360 13.74 10.61 -9.31
CA TRP A 360 15.11 10.81 -8.83
C TRP A 360 15.25 10.33 -7.38
N TYR A 361 16.46 9.99 -7.01
CA TYR A 361 16.89 9.61 -5.67
C TYR A 361 18.25 10.22 -5.38
N THR A 362 18.45 10.68 -4.14
CA THR A 362 19.76 11.13 -3.66
C THR A 362 19.95 10.75 -2.20
N LYS A 363 21.20 10.44 -1.85
CA LYS A 363 21.58 10.12 -0.47
C LYS A 363 22.93 10.77 -0.16
N VAL A 364 23.04 11.34 1.03
CA VAL A 364 24.28 11.85 1.61
C VAL A 364 24.48 11.15 2.94
N ASP A 365 25.61 10.49 3.10
CA ASP A 365 26.03 9.83 4.33
C ASP A 365 27.22 10.57 4.92
N TRP A 366 27.07 11.03 6.14
CA TRP A 366 28.13 11.75 6.88
C TRP A 366 28.52 10.96 8.12
N ASN A 367 29.70 10.34 8.09
CA ASN A 367 30.38 9.78 9.26
C ASN A 367 30.99 10.95 10.06
N ILE A 368 30.23 11.52 11.00
CA ILE A 368 30.69 12.65 11.84
C ILE A 368 31.93 12.21 12.60
N ASN A 369 31.87 11.01 13.15
CA ASN A 369 32.96 10.22 13.73
C ASN A 369 32.56 8.75 13.73
N ASP A 370 33.40 7.85 14.23
CA ASP A 370 33.16 6.39 14.22
C ASP A 370 31.89 5.98 14.99
N ASN A 371 31.43 6.82 15.90
CA ASN A 371 30.25 6.54 16.73
C ASN A 371 28.99 7.29 16.28
N ASN A 372 29.08 8.22 15.31
CA ASN A 372 27.97 9.10 14.95
C ASN A 372 27.84 9.24 13.44
N ILE A 373 26.73 8.80 12.89
CA ILE A 373 26.44 8.80 11.46
C ILE A 373 25.15 9.57 11.20
N LEU A 374 25.18 10.50 10.23
CA LEU A 374 23.99 11.18 9.73
C LEU A 374 23.75 10.80 8.27
N GLU A 375 22.55 10.30 7.99
CA GLU A 375 22.11 9.92 6.64
C GLU A 375 20.97 10.85 6.21
N LEU A 376 21.13 11.53 5.08
CA LEU A 376 20.11 12.38 4.47
C LEU A 376 19.64 11.75 3.17
N THR A 377 18.34 11.56 2.99
CA THR A 377 17.75 10.99 1.78
C THR A 377 16.71 11.93 1.19
N GLY A 378 16.75 12.12 -0.12
CA GLY A 378 15.71 12.75 -0.91
C GLY A 378 15.27 11.84 -2.06
N ALA A 379 13.99 11.78 -2.36
CA ALA A 379 13.47 11.06 -3.53
C ALA A 379 12.20 11.71 -4.07
N SER A 380 11.96 11.54 -5.36
CA SER A 380 10.71 11.95 -6.00
C SER A 380 10.34 11.02 -7.14
N THR A 381 9.05 10.75 -7.28
CA THR A 381 8.44 10.19 -8.49
C THR A 381 7.32 11.10 -8.95
N LYS A 382 7.16 11.25 -10.27
CA LYS A 382 6.03 11.94 -10.89
C LYS A 382 5.41 11.03 -11.93
N THR A 383 4.11 11.11 -12.08
CA THR A 383 3.37 10.41 -13.14
C THR A 383 2.47 11.41 -13.82
N SER A 384 2.55 11.50 -15.13
CA SER A 384 1.62 12.29 -15.93
C SER A 384 1.05 11.46 -17.06
N TYR A 385 -0.23 11.66 -17.29
CA TYR A 385 -1.00 11.04 -18.37
C TYR A 385 -1.73 12.13 -19.17
N LYS A 386 -1.79 11.96 -20.49
CA LYS A 386 -2.62 12.74 -21.42
C LYS A 386 -3.18 11.82 -22.47
N GLY A 387 -4.43 12.04 -22.88
CA GLY A 387 -5.08 11.30 -23.92
C GLY A 387 -5.93 12.21 -24.83
N ASN A 388 -5.91 11.92 -26.11
CA ASN A 388 -6.80 12.53 -27.10
C ASN A 388 -7.75 11.45 -27.62
N LEU A 389 -9.04 11.69 -27.57
CA LEU A 389 -10.09 10.76 -28.00
C LEU A 389 -10.50 11.11 -29.43
N TYR A 390 -10.24 10.19 -30.34
CA TYR A 390 -10.68 10.27 -31.73
C TYR A 390 -11.88 9.36 -31.94
N ASN A 391 -12.85 9.76 -32.74
CA ASN A 391 -13.94 8.88 -33.14
C ASN A 391 -13.39 7.61 -33.77
N TYR A 392 -13.99 6.49 -33.50
CA TYR A 392 -13.58 5.20 -34.05
C TYR A 392 -14.78 4.45 -34.62
N ASP A 393 -14.72 4.13 -35.90
CA ASP A 393 -15.73 3.31 -36.56
C ASP A 393 -15.37 1.83 -36.43
N TYR A 394 -16.23 1.09 -35.74
CA TYR A 394 -16.04 -0.36 -35.47
C TYR A 394 -16.23 -1.25 -36.72
N ASP A 395 -17.02 -0.82 -37.71
CA ASP A 395 -17.29 -1.56 -38.94
C ASP A 395 -16.14 -1.39 -39.93
N THR A 396 -15.75 -0.16 -40.22
CA THR A 396 -14.65 0.15 -41.14
C THR A 396 -13.28 0.03 -40.49
N LYS A 397 -13.21 -0.04 -39.13
CA LYS A 397 -11.98 -0.06 -38.32
C LYS A 397 -11.08 1.16 -38.54
N GLN A 398 -11.69 2.31 -38.82
CA GLN A 398 -10.99 3.56 -39.08
C GLN A 398 -11.09 4.50 -37.89
N THR A 399 -10.01 5.23 -37.66
CA THR A 399 -9.98 6.35 -36.73
C THR A 399 -10.37 7.61 -37.48
N GLY A 400 -11.39 8.30 -37.03
CA GLY A 400 -11.90 9.57 -37.59
C GLY A 400 -11.29 10.81 -36.92
N ASP A 401 -12.06 11.88 -36.88
CA ASP A 401 -11.64 13.15 -36.32
C ASP A 401 -11.52 13.15 -34.80
N LEU A 402 -10.77 14.12 -34.26
CA LEU A 402 -10.68 14.39 -32.84
C LEU A 402 -12.07 14.72 -32.30
N ASN A 403 -12.51 13.95 -31.31
CA ASN A 403 -13.79 14.16 -30.63
C ASN A 403 -13.63 15.01 -29.36
N SER A 404 -12.74 14.57 -28.47
CA SER A 404 -12.56 15.19 -27.15
C SER A 404 -11.21 14.79 -26.54
N PHE A 405 -11.00 15.14 -25.28
CA PHE A 405 -9.80 14.82 -24.54
C PHE A 405 -10.13 13.87 -23.38
N ASP A 406 -9.25 12.92 -23.12
CA ASP A 406 -9.29 12.10 -21.93
C ASP A 406 -8.82 12.89 -20.70
N THR A 407 -9.25 12.46 -19.53
CA THR A 407 -8.83 13.08 -18.27
C THR A 407 -7.31 13.01 -18.12
N SER A 408 -6.68 14.16 -18.01
CA SER A 408 -5.25 14.29 -17.79
C SER A 408 -4.93 14.16 -16.30
N THR A 409 -3.92 13.33 -15.96
CA THR A 409 -3.47 13.20 -14.57
C THR A 409 -2.05 13.74 -14.40
N LYS A 410 -1.78 14.33 -13.23
CA LYS A 410 -0.45 14.79 -12.81
C LYS A 410 -0.28 14.50 -11.32
N ASN A 411 0.26 13.34 -11.04
CA ASN A 411 0.47 12.89 -9.66
C ASN A 411 1.97 12.91 -9.32
N SER A 412 2.30 13.14 -8.06
CA SER A 412 3.68 13.08 -7.63
C SER A 412 3.80 12.63 -6.17
N ALA A 413 4.92 11.99 -5.85
CA ALA A 413 5.36 11.75 -4.48
C ALA A 413 6.75 12.31 -4.30
N GLN A 414 6.99 12.98 -3.16
CA GLN A 414 8.29 13.52 -2.76
C GLN A 414 8.54 13.14 -1.31
N VAL A 415 9.77 12.75 -0.99
CA VAL A 415 10.16 12.39 0.37
C VAL A 415 11.51 13.01 0.71
N SER A 416 11.65 13.43 1.97
CA SER A 416 12.91 13.87 2.57
C SER A 416 13.05 13.20 3.93
N ILE A 417 14.20 12.56 4.18
CA ILE A 417 14.45 11.80 5.40
C ILE A 417 15.81 12.23 5.96
N ALA A 418 15.86 12.45 7.28
CA ALA A 418 17.08 12.55 8.05
C ALA A 418 17.11 11.41 9.07
N LYS A 419 18.16 10.61 9.05
CA LYS A 419 18.39 9.51 9.98
C LYS A 419 19.75 9.69 10.65
N TYR A 420 19.74 9.71 11.96
CA TYR A 420 20.94 9.81 12.79
C TYR A 420 21.11 8.54 13.60
N THR A 421 22.29 7.95 13.54
CA THR A 421 22.67 6.77 14.33
C THR A 421 23.84 7.14 15.23
N SER A 422 23.70 6.85 16.52
CA SER A 422 24.75 7.04 17.54
C SER A 422 25.02 5.74 18.27
N TYR A 423 26.24 5.26 18.18
CA TYR A 423 26.74 4.17 19.01
C TYR A 423 27.25 4.80 20.33
N ILE A 424 26.35 4.91 21.32
CA ILE A 424 26.63 5.58 22.60
C ILE A 424 27.69 4.80 23.37
N THR A 425 27.59 3.48 23.35
CA THR A 425 28.57 2.51 23.82
C THR A 425 28.58 1.33 22.85
N ASP A 426 29.42 0.34 23.09
CA ASP A 426 29.40 -0.91 22.28
C ASP A 426 28.08 -1.68 22.45
N ASP A 427 27.41 -1.51 23.59
CA ASP A 427 26.14 -2.17 23.91
C ASP A 427 24.89 -1.30 23.63
N ILE A 428 25.04 0.02 23.47
CA ILE A 428 23.91 0.95 23.36
C ILE A 428 23.97 1.70 22.05
N THR A 429 23.00 1.47 21.18
CA THR A 429 22.82 2.19 19.93
C THR A 429 21.52 2.99 19.96
N LEU A 430 21.60 4.27 19.64
CA LEU A 430 20.45 5.16 19.42
C LEU A 430 20.32 5.44 17.93
N THR A 431 19.12 5.31 17.36
CA THR A 431 18.81 5.76 16.01
C THR A 431 17.62 6.72 16.05
N ALA A 432 17.71 7.87 15.42
CA ALA A 432 16.64 8.86 15.29
C ALA A 432 16.32 9.06 13.81
N LEU A 433 15.04 8.96 13.42
CA LEU A 433 14.58 9.22 12.08
C LEU A 433 13.48 10.28 12.09
N TYR A 434 13.65 11.30 11.29
CA TYR A 434 12.59 12.25 10.95
C TYR A 434 12.45 12.33 9.44
N GLY A 435 11.23 12.16 8.95
CA GLY A 435 10.95 12.26 7.53
C GLY A 435 9.65 12.99 7.24
N LYS A 436 9.59 13.54 6.04
CA LYS A 436 8.40 14.20 5.49
C LYS A 436 8.15 13.69 4.09
N GLN A 437 6.88 13.35 3.83
CA GLN A 437 6.37 13.00 2.52
C GLN A 437 5.33 14.02 2.07
N LYS A 438 5.30 14.30 0.78
CA LYS A 438 4.23 15.05 0.11
C LYS A 438 3.83 14.29 -1.14
N MET A 439 2.56 13.95 -1.25
CA MET A 439 1.94 13.44 -2.46
C MET A 439 0.98 14.49 -3.02
N THR A 440 0.92 14.64 -4.34
CA THR A 440 -0.04 15.51 -5.02
C THR A 440 -0.85 14.68 -5.99
N TYR A 441 -2.13 14.99 -6.09
CA TYR A 441 -3.07 14.33 -6.97
C TYR A 441 -3.78 15.41 -7.78
N PHE A 442 -3.76 15.30 -9.10
CA PHE A 442 -4.48 16.20 -9.98
C PHE A 442 -5.00 15.42 -11.17
N SER A 443 -6.30 15.49 -11.40
CA SER A 443 -6.98 14.77 -12.45
C SER A 443 -8.05 15.68 -13.08
N GLN A 444 -7.75 16.24 -14.25
CA GLN A 444 -8.64 17.19 -14.90
C GLN A 444 -8.79 16.86 -16.39
N THR A 445 -10.03 16.79 -16.86
CA THR A 445 -10.33 16.77 -18.29
C THR A 445 -10.04 18.14 -18.88
N PRO A 446 -9.23 18.23 -19.96
CA PRO A 446 -8.98 19.49 -20.65
C PRO A 446 -10.27 20.09 -21.21
N GLY A 447 -10.33 21.43 -21.25
CA GLY A 447 -11.50 22.16 -21.76
C GLY A 447 -12.41 22.73 -20.68
N TYR A 448 -12.08 22.53 -19.38
CA TYR A 448 -12.81 23.21 -18.32
C TYR A 448 -12.60 24.73 -18.39
N ASP A 449 -13.69 25.46 -18.45
CA ASP A 449 -13.74 26.93 -18.41
C ASP A 449 -14.54 27.38 -17.16
N PRO A 450 -13.90 28.01 -16.16
CA PRO A 450 -14.61 28.45 -14.96
C PRO A 450 -15.62 29.58 -15.18
N SER A 451 -15.61 30.21 -16.35
CA SER A 451 -16.58 31.28 -16.72
C SER A 451 -17.88 30.71 -17.26
N LEU A 452 -17.94 29.44 -17.64
CA LEU A 452 -19.09 28.79 -18.24
C LEU A 452 -19.71 27.77 -17.25
N THR A 453 -21.02 27.67 -17.25
CA THR A 453 -21.75 26.60 -16.55
C THR A 453 -21.90 25.40 -17.49
N TYR A 454 -21.70 24.19 -16.96
CA TYR A 454 -21.94 22.97 -17.72
C TYR A 454 -23.43 22.79 -18.01
N ILE A 455 -23.77 22.49 -19.26
CA ILE A 455 -25.16 22.24 -19.71
C ILE A 455 -25.31 20.74 -19.94
N ASN A 456 -26.24 20.10 -19.23
CA ASN A 456 -26.59 18.69 -19.37
C ASN A 456 -28.05 18.52 -19.76
N GLY A 457 -28.39 17.45 -20.49
CA GLY A 457 -29.76 17.16 -20.90
C GLY A 457 -30.32 18.18 -21.90
N SER A 458 -29.47 18.79 -22.73
CA SER A 458 -29.89 19.79 -23.71
C SER A 458 -30.91 19.26 -24.72
N GLU A 459 -31.01 17.95 -24.90
CA GLU A 459 -32.05 17.28 -25.66
C GLU A 459 -33.44 17.42 -25.05
N PHE A 460 -33.54 17.79 -23.78
CA PHE A 460 -34.79 18.09 -23.04
C PHE A 460 -35.04 19.57 -22.87
N GLU A 461 -34.32 20.42 -23.59
CA GLU A 461 -34.72 21.85 -23.68
C GLU A 461 -36.07 22.01 -24.34
N ASN A 462 -36.86 22.97 -23.87
CA ASN A 462 -38.19 23.18 -24.40
C ASN A 462 -38.11 23.62 -25.88
N PRO A 463 -38.59 22.80 -26.84
CA PRO A 463 -38.52 23.12 -28.27
C PRO A 463 -39.36 24.36 -28.68
N ALA A 464 -40.35 24.79 -27.89
CA ALA A 464 -41.03 26.03 -28.09
C ALA A 464 -40.15 27.29 -27.88
N ILE A 465 -39.06 27.14 -27.09
CA ILE A 465 -38.06 28.17 -26.81
C ILE A 465 -36.92 28.08 -27.82
N THR A 466 -36.42 26.86 -28.07
CA THR A 466 -35.19 26.62 -28.86
C THR A 466 -35.45 26.47 -30.37
N GLY A 467 -36.72 26.35 -30.78
CA GLY A 467 -37.10 25.99 -32.16
C GLY A 467 -36.67 24.58 -32.56
N GLY A 468 -36.43 23.73 -31.58
CA GLY A 468 -36.05 22.30 -31.75
C GLY A 468 -34.53 22.05 -31.89
N ASN A 469 -33.68 23.05 -31.70
CA ASN A 469 -32.24 22.93 -31.70
C ASN A 469 -31.70 23.18 -30.30
N SER A 470 -30.89 22.24 -29.77
CA SER A 470 -30.27 22.41 -28.46
C SER A 470 -29.31 23.61 -28.42
N ILE A 471 -29.34 24.36 -27.32
CA ILE A 471 -28.48 25.53 -27.09
C ILE A 471 -27.48 25.17 -25.99
N VAL A 472 -26.23 24.97 -26.38
CA VAL A 472 -25.13 24.63 -25.49
C VAL A 472 -23.96 25.61 -25.65
N ASN A 473 -23.05 25.61 -24.66
CA ASN A 473 -21.81 26.38 -24.73
C ASN A 473 -20.61 25.46 -24.93
N ALA A 474 -19.40 26.02 -24.88
CA ALA A 474 -18.14 25.26 -25.04
C ALA A 474 -17.69 24.47 -23.80
N GLN A 475 -18.42 24.57 -22.68
CA GLN A 475 -18.09 23.80 -21.47
C GLN A 475 -18.45 22.34 -21.65
N THR A 476 -17.44 21.47 -21.76
CA THR A 476 -17.63 20.02 -21.92
C THR A 476 -17.34 19.23 -20.63
N VAL A 477 -16.97 19.93 -19.57
CA VAL A 477 -16.49 19.30 -18.32
C VAL A 477 -17.33 19.78 -17.15
N LEU A 478 -17.99 18.85 -16.46
CA LEU A 478 -18.86 19.13 -15.32
C LEU A 478 -18.10 19.60 -14.08
N THR A 479 -16.97 18.94 -13.76
CA THR A 479 -16.26 19.14 -12.50
C THR A 479 -14.85 19.68 -12.71
N ALA A 480 -14.41 20.55 -11.81
CA ALA A 480 -13.03 20.99 -11.67
C ALA A 480 -12.37 20.32 -10.47
N ASP A 481 -11.19 19.75 -10.70
CA ASP A 481 -10.33 19.24 -9.65
C ASP A 481 -9.51 20.37 -9.00
N ASN A 482 -9.18 20.23 -7.71
CA ASN A 482 -8.37 21.22 -7.02
C ASN A 482 -6.87 21.01 -7.33
N PRO A 483 -6.19 21.95 -8.01
CA PRO A 483 -4.76 21.79 -8.33
C PRO A 483 -3.83 21.81 -7.11
N ASN A 484 -4.34 22.17 -5.94
CA ASN A 484 -3.61 22.18 -4.67
C ASN A 484 -3.80 20.89 -3.88
N HIS A 485 -4.62 19.95 -4.35
CA HIS A 485 -4.88 18.68 -3.68
C HIS A 485 -3.58 17.93 -3.40
N ARG A 486 -3.34 17.64 -2.14
CA ARG A 486 -2.14 16.97 -1.67
C ARG A 486 -2.34 16.27 -0.33
N ALA A 487 -1.74 15.12 -0.16
CA ALA A 487 -1.56 14.47 1.12
C ALA A 487 -0.12 14.65 1.61
N THR A 488 0.05 14.97 2.87
CA THR A 488 1.38 15.08 3.51
C THR A 488 1.44 14.16 4.71
N SER A 489 2.60 13.57 4.95
CA SER A 489 2.87 12.84 6.19
C SER A 489 4.21 13.24 6.80
N ASN A 490 4.26 13.28 8.13
CA ASN A 490 5.49 13.47 8.88
C ASN A 490 5.64 12.31 9.86
N ASN A 491 6.77 11.64 9.80
CA ASN A 491 7.07 10.54 10.71
C ASN A 491 8.25 10.90 11.59
N LEU A 492 8.07 10.87 12.89
CA LEU A 492 9.12 10.90 13.89
C LEU A 492 9.23 9.51 14.50
N ARG A 493 10.39 8.95 14.36
CA ARG A 493 10.71 7.66 14.88
C ARG A 493 12.07 7.71 15.57
N LEU A 494 12.17 7.05 16.68
CA LEU A 494 13.42 6.99 17.39
C LEU A 494 13.54 5.59 18.06
N ASP A 495 14.73 4.86 18.12
CA ASP A 495 14.98 3.50 18.66
C ASP A 495 16.23 3.45 19.55
N LEU A 496 16.20 2.77 20.70
CA LEU A 496 17.31 2.37 21.56
C LEU A 496 17.51 0.84 21.51
N SER A 497 18.55 0.40 21.00
CA SER A 497 18.98 -0.97 21.14
C SER A 497 19.97 -1.06 22.29
N TRP A 498 19.72 -1.92 23.24
CA TRP A 498 20.59 -2.14 24.39
C TRP A 498 20.89 -3.62 24.56
N LYS A 499 22.14 -4.00 24.36
CA LYS A 499 22.64 -5.34 24.65
C LYS A 499 22.92 -5.46 26.15
N LEU A 500 22.27 -6.40 26.83
CA LEU A 500 22.36 -6.65 28.25
C LEU A 500 22.63 -8.15 28.48
N GLY A 501 23.90 -8.55 28.42
CA GLY A 501 24.28 -9.96 28.39
C GLY A 501 23.69 -10.63 27.15
N ASP A 502 22.92 -11.70 27.37
CA ASP A 502 22.28 -12.47 26.28
C ASP A 502 20.98 -11.85 25.73
N HIS A 503 20.57 -10.71 26.26
CA HIS A 503 19.41 -9.98 25.83
C HIS A 503 19.78 -8.78 24.96
N THR A 504 19.07 -8.57 23.87
CA THR A 504 19.09 -7.33 23.12
C THR A 504 17.70 -6.70 23.19
N ILE A 505 17.54 -5.74 24.08
CA ILE A 505 16.28 -5.04 24.29
C ILE A 505 16.21 -3.88 23.30
N THR A 506 15.19 -3.87 22.46
CA THR A 506 14.87 -2.76 21.57
C THR A 506 13.51 -2.20 21.97
N ALA A 507 13.45 -0.91 22.29
CA ALA A 507 12.20 -0.28 22.68
C ALA A 507 11.93 0.97 21.80
N GLY A 508 10.69 1.44 21.52
CA GLY A 508 10.42 2.45 20.55
C GLY A 508 9.18 3.30 20.54
N ILE A 509 9.27 4.51 19.90
CA ILE A 509 8.08 5.22 19.42
C ILE A 509 8.13 5.42 17.91
N ASP A 510 6.95 5.45 17.30
CA ASP A 510 6.77 5.59 15.88
C ASP A 510 5.50 6.43 15.63
N ASN A 511 5.70 7.73 15.52
CA ASN A 511 4.62 8.71 15.44
C ASN A 511 4.47 9.24 14.01
N LEU A 512 3.34 8.97 13.39
CA LEU A 512 2.99 9.45 12.06
C LEU A 512 1.81 10.42 12.13
N ASN A 513 1.94 11.58 11.49
CA ASN A 513 0.84 12.51 11.28
C ASN A 513 0.62 12.67 9.79
N SER A 514 -0.60 12.40 9.33
CA SER A 514 -1.01 12.61 7.95
C SER A 514 -2.01 13.76 7.88
N HIS A 515 -1.93 14.55 6.82
CA HIS A 515 -2.85 15.64 6.54
C HIS A 515 -3.16 15.61 5.06
N ASP A 516 -4.40 15.37 4.71
CA ASP A 516 -4.92 15.53 3.39
C ASP A 516 -5.53 16.93 3.27
N ILE A 517 -5.18 17.65 2.22
CA ILE A 517 -5.42 19.09 2.06
C ILE A 517 -6.05 19.32 0.71
N ASP A 518 -7.18 20.04 0.71
CA ASP A 518 -7.91 20.48 -0.47
C ASP A 518 -8.31 19.30 -1.37
N ASP A 519 -8.66 18.14 -0.79
CA ASP A 519 -9.21 17.01 -1.54
C ASP A 519 -10.59 17.34 -2.09
N GLY A 520 -10.85 16.86 -3.31
CA GLY A 520 -12.15 16.89 -3.93
C GLY A 520 -12.28 17.79 -5.14
N GLN A 521 -13.48 17.79 -5.68
CA GLN A 521 -13.86 18.47 -6.89
C GLN A 521 -15.01 19.43 -6.64
N THR A 522 -15.15 20.42 -7.50
CA THR A 522 -16.32 21.31 -7.55
C THR A 522 -17.02 21.17 -8.89
N GLY A 523 -18.34 21.20 -8.90
CA GLY A 523 -19.16 21.15 -10.12
C GLY A 523 -20.32 22.12 -10.04
N ASN A 524 -20.68 22.67 -11.21
CA ASN A 524 -21.77 23.61 -11.38
C ASN A 524 -22.42 23.36 -12.74
N ALA A 525 -23.69 22.96 -12.74
CA ALA A 525 -24.41 22.65 -13.97
C ALA A 525 -25.83 23.18 -13.97
N TRP A 526 -26.36 23.36 -15.18
CA TRP A 526 -27.78 23.33 -15.46
C TRP A 526 -28.13 21.99 -16.10
N ILE A 527 -29.11 21.28 -15.54
CA ILE A 527 -29.57 19.98 -16.04
C ILE A 527 -31.02 20.15 -16.51
N TYR A 528 -31.22 20.13 -17.83
CA TYR A 528 -32.54 20.18 -18.44
C TYR A 528 -33.20 18.80 -18.37
N ALA A 529 -34.49 18.78 -18.14
CA ALA A 529 -35.26 17.54 -18.05
C ALA A 529 -36.73 17.77 -18.50
N PHE A 530 -37.39 16.68 -18.87
CA PHE A 530 -38.80 16.64 -19.19
C PHE A 530 -39.47 15.53 -18.37
N GLY A 531 -40.60 15.80 -17.79
CA GLY A 531 -41.40 14.84 -17.02
C GLY A 531 -42.90 15.12 -17.12
N ASP A 532 -43.68 14.20 -16.60
CA ASP A 532 -45.13 14.33 -16.48
C ASP A 532 -45.47 15.50 -15.52
N PRO A 533 -46.23 16.53 -16.00
CA PRO A 533 -46.64 17.65 -15.15
C PRO A 533 -47.41 17.27 -13.89
N SER A 534 -48.06 16.11 -13.87
CA SER A 534 -48.81 15.60 -12.71
C SER A 534 -47.94 14.84 -11.71
N THR A 535 -46.71 14.46 -12.06
CA THR A 535 -45.86 13.65 -11.23
C THR A 535 -44.84 14.51 -10.50
N PRO A 536 -44.72 14.43 -9.17
CA PRO A 536 -43.69 15.14 -8.41
C PRO A 536 -42.27 14.73 -8.84
N ILE A 537 -41.33 15.67 -8.85
CA ILE A 537 -39.92 15.39 -9.09
C ILE A 537 -39.35 14.75 -7.84
N SER A 538 -38.72 13.59 -7.99
CA SER A 538 -38.04 12.88 -6.92
C SER A 538 -36.62 12.53 -7.36
N ASP A 539 -35.60 13.00 -6.62
CA ASP A 539 -34.20 12.68 -6.84
C ASP A 539 -33.77 11.40 -6.09
N SER A 540 -34.47 11.11 -5.00
CA SER A 540 -34.25 9.91 -4.20
C SER A 540 -35.48 9.67 -3.31
N PRO A 541 -35.58 8.52 -2.63
CA PRO A 541 -36.67 8.25 -1.67
C PRO A 541 -36.75 9.28 -0.52
N PHE A 542 -35.70 10.06 -0.29
CA PHE A 542 -35.65 11.07 0.79
C PHE A 542 -35.89 12.50 0.32
N VAL A 543 -35.91 12.76 -0.99
CA VAL A 543 -36.02 14.10 -1.57
C VAL A 543 -37.06 14.09 -2.69
N ALA A 544 -38.19 14.67 -2.41
CA ALA A 544 -39.22 14.93 -3.40
C ALA A 544 -39.52 16.43 -3.41
N ALA A 545 -39.93 16.94 -4.56
CA ALA A 545 -40.64 18.21 -4.65
C ALA A 545 -42.14 17.91 -4.48
N PRO A 546 -42.70 17.87 -3.25
CA PRO A 546 -44.02 17.41 -3.03
C PRO A 546 -45.03 18.42 -3.64
N ASN A 547 -46.09 17.88 -4.26
CA ASN A 547 -47.17 18.63 -4.83
C ASN A 547 -46.79 19.56 -6.01
N THR A 548 -45.62 19.32 -6.65
CA THR A 548 -45.17 20.08 -7.78
C THR A 548 -45.00 19.15 -8.96
N GLY A 549 -45.82 19.29 -9.98
CA GLY A 549 -45.60 18.54 -11.23
C GLY A 549 -44.31 18.92 -11.91
N ALA A 550 -43.67 17.97 -12.56
CA ALA A 550 -42.47 18.20 -13.34
C ALA A 550 -42.71 19.31 -14.42
N GLY A 551 -41.94 20.39 -14.36
CA GLY A 551 -42.00 21.48 -15.29
C GLY A 551 -43.33 22.26 -15.31
N GLY A 552 -44.15 22.27 -14.27
CA GLY A 552 -45.42 22.94 -14.24
C GLY A 552 -46.37 22.40 -15.31
N GLU A 553 -46.98 23.31 -16.09
CA GLU A 553 -47.94 22.92 -17.13
C GLU A 553 -47.30 22.34 -18.39
N THR A 554 -46.02 22.59 -18.64
CA THR A 554 -45.31 22.20 -19.88
C THR A 554 -44.54 20.88 -19.78
N GLY A 555 -44.25 20.41 -18.57
CA GLY A 555 -43.40 19.27 -18.35
C GLY A 555 -41.90 19.55 -18.47
N TYR A 556 -41.49 20.72 -19.02
CA TYR A 556 -40.09 21.12 -19.16
C TYR A 556 -39.57 21.84 -17.91
N TYR A 557 -38.52 21.35 -17.31
CA TYR A 557 -37.90 21.94 -16.12
C TYR A 557 -36.38 21.86 -16.18
N VAL A 558 -35.70 22.58 -15.30
CA VAL A 558 -34.24 22.56 -15.18
C VAL A 558 -33.86 22.51 -13.71
N SER A 559 -32.80 21.80 -13.40
CA SER A 559 -32.19 21.84 -12.07
C SER A 559 -30.86 22.58 -12.09
N LYS A 560 -30.65 23.39 -11.04
CA LYS A 560 -29.35 23.94 -10.72
C LYS A 560 -28.62 22.92 -9.83
N TYR A 561 -27.64 22.25 -10.39
CA TYR A 561 -26.80 21.28 -9.73
C TYR A 561 -25.55 21.96 -9.18
N LEU A 562 -25.30 21.81 -7.87
CA LEU A 562 -24.06 22.23 -7.22
C LEU A 562 -23.43 21.05 -6.52
N TYR A 563 -22.15 20.88 -6.78
CA TYR A 563 -21.34 19.80 -6.22
C TYR A 563 -20.01 20.33 -5.66
N SER A 564 -19.62 19.89 -4.47
CA SER A 564 -18.31 20.14 -3.90
C SER A 564 -17.98 19.08 -2.84
N THR A 565 -16.86 18.41 -3.01
CA THR A 565 -16.29 17.49 -2.02
C THR A 565 -15.02 18.04 -1.39
N SER A 566 -14.69 19.33 -1.64
CA SER A 566 -13.45 19.92 -1.14
C SER A 566 -13.39 19.91 0.39
N ALA A 567 -12.36 19.23 0.92
CA ALA A 567 -12.15 19.07 2.35
C ALA A 567 -10.66 18.98 2.70
N SER A 568 -10.35 19.24 3.97
CA SER A 568 -9.01 18.99 4.54
C SER A 568 -9.16 18.25 5.86
N VAL A 569 -8.53 17.09 5.97
CA VAL A 569 -8.63 16.20 7.13
C VAL A 569 -7.25 15.80 7.67
N ARG A 570 -7.20 15.36 8.92
CA ARG A 570 -5.95 14.94 9.57
C ARG A 570 -6.10 13.59 10.24
N VAL A 571 -5.03 12.79 10.19
CA VAL A 571 -4.91 11.53 10.93
C VAL A 571 -3.64 11.58 11.79
N LYS A 572 -3.77 11.33 13.08
CA LYS A 572 -2.66 11.17 14.02
C LYS A 572 -2.53 9.72 14.42
N GLN A 573 -1.35 9.18 14.24
CA GLN A 573 -1.00 7.81 14.61
C GLN A 573 0.14 7.86 15.62
N ARG A 574 -0.02 7.16 16.74
CA ARG A 574 0.97 7.06 17.82
C ARG A 574 1.23 5.60 18.08
N ALA A 575 2.49 5.22 18.10
CA ALA A 575 2.88 3.87 18.44
C ALA A 575 4.06 3.87 19.42
N GLN A 576 4.01 2.92 20.35
CA GLN A 576 5.12 2.56 21.23
C GLN A 576 5.31 1.06 21.14
N TYR A 577 6.55 0.61 21.27
CA TYR A 577 6.86 -0.80 21.29
C TYR A 577 8.11 -1.11 22.12
N ILE A 578 8.19 -2.36 22.52
CA ILE A 578 9.36 -2.98 23.13
C ILE A 578 9.51 -4.39 22.58
N GLU A 579 10.72 -4.79 22.30
CA GLU A 579 11.06 -6.15 21.87
C GLU A 579 12.35 -6.58 22.52
N ASP A 580 12.38 -7.77 23.03
CA ASP A 580 13.57 -8.46 23.54
C ASP A 580 13.95 -9.58 22.57
N SER A 581 15.18 -9.56 22.12
CA SER A 581 15.83 -10.66 21.41
C SER A 581 16.76 -11.34 22.38
N TRP A 582 16.32 -12.45 22.94
CA TRP A 582 17.02 -13.23 23.97
C TRP A 582 17.71 -14.45 23.36
N GLN A 583 19.05 -14.44 23.39
CA GLN A 583 19.85 -15.60 23.05
C GLN A 583 19.90 -16.52 24.29
N VAL A 584 18.98 -17.49 24.37
CA VAL A 584 18.78 -18.35 25.54
C VAL A 584 20.02 -19.20 25.76
N ASP A 585 20.58 -19.72 24.70
CA ASP A 585 21.83 -20.43 24.61
C ASP A 585 22.40 -20.34 23.19
N ASP A 586 23.41 -21.09 22.87
CA ASP A 586 24.11 -21.09 21.58
C ASP A 586 23.24 -21.43 20.39
N ARG A 587 22.08 -22.06 20.60
CA ARG A 587 21.20 -22.59 19.57
C ARG A 587 19.83 -21.94 19.53
N TRP A 588 19.40 -21.32 20.65
CA TRP A 588 18.05 -20.81 20.78
C TRP A 588 18.02 -19.29 20.86
N LEU A 589 17.35 -18.69 19.90
CA LEU A 589 16.96 -17.29 19.94
C LEU A 589 15.44 -17.19 20.17
N VAL A 590 15.04 -16.42 21.17
CA VAL A 590 13.63 -16.11 21.44
C VAL A 590 13.42 -14.61 21.28
N LYS A 591 12.40 -14.20 20.53
CA LYS A 591 11.99 -12.81 20.40
C LYS A 591 10.61 -12.61 21.01
N ILE A 592 10.49 -11.63 21.92
CA ILE A 592 9.23 -11.29 22.58
C ILE A 592 9.00 -9.80 22.39
N GLY A 593 7.98 -9.44 21.65
CA GLY A 593 7.65 -8.06 21.33
C GLY A 593 6.24 -7.68 21.76
N LEU A 594 6.06 -6.42 22.11
CA LEU A 594 4.77 -5.81 22.39
C LEU A 594 4.71 -4.44 21.75
N ARG A 595 3.68 -4.20 20.93
CA ARG A 595 3.42 -2.91 20.30
C ARG A 595 2.03 -2.40 20.70
N ASN A 596 1.89 -1.09 20.84
CA ASN A 596 0.62 -0.41 21.04
C ASN A 596 0.46 0.67 19.96
N ASP A 597 -0.54 0.52 19.10
CA ASP A 597 -0.90 1.50 18.07
C ASP A 597 -2.17 2.25 18.48
N GLN A 598 -2.21 3.56 18.26
CA GLN A 598 -3.35 4.42 18.54
C GLN A 598 -3.61 5.35 17.35
N PHE A 599 -4.88 5.51 16.97
CA PHE A 599 -5.30 6.30 15.83
C PHE A 599 -6.32 7.36 16.24
N THR A 600 -6.23 8.56 15.67
CA THR A 600 -7.22 9.61 15.83
C THR A 600 -7.39 10.35 14.51
N ASN A 601 -8.62 10.34 13.97
CA ASN A 601 -8.97 11.08 12.77
C ASN A 601 -9.74 12.34 13.14
N TYR A 602 -9.47 13.44 12.42
CA TYR A 602 -10.07 14.76 12.65
C TYR A 602 -10.77 15.22 11.38
N ASN A 603 -11.97 15.77 11.53
CA ASN A 603 -12.74 16.36 10.45
C ASN A 603 -12.14 17.74 10.00
N PRO A 604 -12.69 18.37 8.94
CA PRO A 604 -12.25 19.70 8.50
C PRO A 604 -12.28 20.78 9.59
N ASN A 605 -13.21 20.71 10.52
CA ASN A 605 -13.33 21.66 11.64
C ASN A 605 -12.27 21.43 12.74
N GLY A 606 -11.50 20.33 12.65
CA GLY A 606 -10.52 19.96 13.66
C GLY A 606 -11.08 19.14 14.83
N ASP A 607 -12.33 18.70 14.75
CA ASP A 607 -12.96 17.84 15.74
C ASP A 607 -12.55 16.38 15.53
N ALA A 608 -12.21 15.69 16.61
CA ALA A 608 -11.88 14.28 16.53
C ALA A 608 -13.17 13.46 16.50
N TYR A 609 -13.47 12.82 15.37
CA TYR A 609 -14.65 11.97 15.18
C TYR A 609 -14.36 10.48 15.37
N LEU A 610 -13.14 10.02 15.10
CA LEU A 610 -12.69 8.65 15.28
C LEU A 610 -11.53 8.63 16.27
N ARG A 611 -11.72 7.99 17.42
CA ARG A 611 -10.73 7.94 18.51
C ARG A 611 -10.48 6.51 18.95
N MET A 612 -9.46 5.87 18.41
CA MET A 612 -8.97 4.57 18.85
C MET A 612 -7.74 4.75 19.73
N THR A 613 -7.94 5.42 20.88
CA THR A 613 -6.86 5.79 21.82
C THR A 613 -6.75 4.84 23.03
N LYS A 614 -7.67 3.89 23.17
CA LYS A 614 -7.49 2.78 24.11
C LYS A 614 -6.29 1.95 23.68
N PRO A 615 -5.48 1.41 24.60
CA PRO A 615 -4.33 0.57 24.24
C PRO A 615 -4.74 -0.59 23.33
N GLN A 616 -4.06 -0.69 22.18
CA GLN A 616 -4.25 -1.75 21.19
C GLN A 616 -3.00 -2.63 21.18
N TRP A 617 -2.96 -3.54 22.15
CA TRP A 617 -1.79 -4.38 22.36
C TRP A 617 -1.63 -5.43 21.26
N ALA A 618 -0.49 -5.41 20.59
CA ALA A 618 -0.05 -6.31 19.56
C ALA A 618 1.13 -7.16 20.07
N PRO A 619 0.89 -8.24 20.81
CA PRO A 619 1.93 -9.14 21.22
C PRO A 619 2.50 -9.90 20.01
N ARG A 620 3.81 -10.12 20.01
CA ARG A 620 4.55 -10.89 19.01
C ARG A 620 5.58 -11.75 19.71
N VAL A 621 5.58 -13.03 19.41
CA VAL A 621 6.51 -13.99 19.99
C VAL A 621 7.04 -14.87 18.87
N GLY A 622 8.34 -15.07 18.84
CA GLY A 622 8.97 -15.97 17.88
C GLY A 622 10.16 -16.65 18.48
N PHE A 623 10.57 -17.78 17.90
CA PHE A 623 11.84 -18.41 18.21
C PHE A 623 12.54 -18.89 16.94
N SER A 624 13.83 -18.98 17.01
CA SER A 624 14.72 -19.63 16.05
C SER A 624 15.60 -20.62 16.79
N TRP A 625 15.67 -21.85 16.30
CA TRP A 625 16.47 -22.94 16.85
C TRP A 625 17.43 -23.43 15.79
N ASP A 626 18.71 -23.23 16.03
CA ASP A 626 19.79 -23.87 15.30
C ASP A 626 19.95 -25.30 15.83
N VAL A 627 19.41 -26.28 15.12
CA VAL A 627 19.28 -27.66 15.57
C VAL A 627 20.65 -28.31 15.81
N HIS A 628 21.60 -28.03 14.92
CA HIS A 628 22.94 -28.62 14.98
C HIS A 628 23.97 -27.71 15.66
N GLY A 629 23.71 -26.41 15.73
CA GLY A 629 24.65 -25.40 16.27
C GLY A 629 25.71 -24.95 15.26
N ASP A 630 25.51 -25.25 13.99
CA ASP A 630 26.41 -24.89 12.87
C ASP A 630 25.69 -24.12 11.77
N SER A 631 24.51 -23.62 12.06
CA SER A 631 23.64 -22.90 11.13
C SER A 631 23.22 -23.70 9.88
N SER A 632 23.32 -25.05 9.92
CA SER A 632 22.94 -25.91 8.79
C SER A 632 21.47 -26.29 8.78
N LEU A 633 20.78 -26.27 9.94
CA LEU A 633 19.35 -26.53 10.08
C LEU A 633 18.74 -25.59 11.11
N LYS A 634 17.87 -24.70 10.63
CA LYS A 634 17.08 -23.80 11.43
C LYS A 634 15.63 -24.25 11.48
N VAL A 635 15.05 -24.33 12.69
CA VAL A 635 13.60 -24.42 12.90
C VAL A 635 13.13 -23.12 13.52
N TYR A 636 12.05 -22.54 13.04
CA TYR A 636 11.55 -21.25 13.53
C TYR A 636 10.02 -21.21 13.59
N ALA A 637 9.48 -20.46 14.54
CA ALA A 637 8.06 -20.19 14.63
C ALA A 637 7.81 -18.75 15.07
N ASN A 638 6.62 -18.27 14.73
CA ASN A 638 6.16 -16.94 15.11
C ASN A 638 4.65 -16.94 15.35
N ALA A 639 4.21 -16.17 16.34
CA ALA A 639 2.80 -15.86 16.59
C ALA A 639 2.68 -14.38 16.89
N GLY A 640 1.82 -13.67 16.18
CA GLY A 640 1.72 -12.23 16.31
C GLY A 640 0.35 -11.66 16.00
N ARG A 641 0.08 -10.49 16.59
CA ARG A 641 -1.06 -9.63 16.26
C ARG A 641 -0.57 -8.38 15.55
N TYR A 642 -1.31 -7.99 14.51
CA TYR A 642 -0.96 -6.89 13.63
C TYR A 642 -2.19 -6.00 13.43
N TYR A 643 -2.05 -4.70 13.72
CA TYR A 643 -3.10 -3.69 13.52
C TYR A 643 -2.85 -2.90 12.24
N LEU A 644 -3.92 -2.67 11.49
CA LEU A 644 -3.90 -1.87 10.28
C LEU A 644 -4.09 -0.40 10.61
N ALA A 645 -3.36 0.48 9.91
CA ALA A 645 -3.58 1.92 9.93
C ALA A 645 -4.81 2.28 9.08
N MET A 646 -5.44 3.40 9.42
CA MET A 646 -6.56 3.94 8.66
C MET A 646 -6.08 5.08 7.76
N PRO A 647 -6.30 5.01 6.43
CA PRO A 647 -5.94 6.09 5.52
C PRO A 647 -6.86 7.29 5.66
N ALA A 648 -6.43 8.45 5.13
CA ALA A 648 -7.16 9.70 5.28
C ALA A 648 -8.48 9.73 4.48
N SER A 649 -8.61 8.93 3.41
CA SER A 649 -9.85 8.80 2.62
C SER A 649 -11.07 8.39 3.45
N VAL A 650 -10.86 7.55 4.48
CA VAL A 650 -11.93 7.18 5.42
C VAL A 650 -12.41 8.40 6.23
N ALA A 651 -11.49 9.32 6.58
CA ALA A 651 -11.82 10.56 7.26
C ALA A 651 -12.66 11.49 6.38
N LEU A 652 -12.33 11.57 5.10
CA LEU A 652 -13.05 12.40 4.14
C LEU A 652 -14.52 11.98 4.03
N ARG A 653 -14.78 10.70 3.83
CA ARG A 653 -16.15 10.19 3.66
C ARG A 653 -17.04 10.36 4.87
N ALA A 654 -16.51 10.04 6.04
CA ALA A 654 -17.32 10.03 7.25
C ALA A 654 -17.53 11.42 7.86
N ALA A 655 -16.68 12.41 7.54
CA ALA A 655 -16.67 13.67 8.26
C ALA A 655 -16.42 14.93 7.41
N ALA A 656 -16.31 14.80 6.10
CA ALA A 656 -16.16 15.95 5.20
C ALA A 656 -17.48 16.69 5.02
N GLY A 657 -17.40 18.01 4.82
CA GLY A 657 -18.54 18.85 4.47
C GLY A 657 -18.79 18.84 2.96
N SER A 658 -19.39 17.79 2.43
CA SER A 658 -19.76 17.74 1.01
C SER A 658 -21.01 18.55 0.73
N LEU A 659 -21.03 19.16 -0.46
CA LEU A 659 -22.20 19.84 -1.04
C LEU A 659 -22.65 19.03 -2.25
N TYR A 660 -23.87 18.57 -2.23
CA TYR A 660 -24.50 17.87 -3.35
C TYR A 660 -25.98 18.24 -3.36
N THR A 661 -26.31 19.27 -4.14
CA THR A 661 -27.67 19.83 -4.13
C THR A 661 -28.23 20.04 -5.52
N ASN A 662 -29.54 19.84 -5.66
CA ASN A 662 -30.34 20.22 -6.80
C ASN A 662 -31.39 21.23 -6.38
N GLN A 663 -31.61 22.27 -7.16
CA GLN A 663 -32.76 23.16 -7.01
C GLN A 663 -33.49 23.24 -8.36
N TYR A 664 -34.78 22.98 -8.33
CA TYR A 664 -35.62 22.83 -9.53
C TYR A 664 -36.34 24.11 -9.88
N TYR A 665 -36.44 24.39 -11.18
CA TYR A 665 -37.10 25.56 -11.74
C TYR A 665 -37.86 25.22 -13.01
N THR A 666 -38.94 25.97 -13.28
CA THR A 666 -39.40 26.21 -14.62
C THR A 666 -38.67 27.43 -15.23
N TYR A 667 -38.64 27.55 -16.53
CA TYR A 667 -37.92 28.62 -17.22
C TYR A 667 -38.72 29.12 -18.46
N THR A 668 -38.52 30.37 -18.83
CA THR A 668 -39.22 30.99 -19.97
C THR A 668 -38.31 31.31 -21.14
N GLY A 669 -37.00 31.18 -21.00
CA GLY A 669 -36.01 31.41 -22.03
C GLY A 669 -34.70 30.69 -21.76
N ILE A 670 -33.83 30.64 -22.77
CA ILE A 670 -32.47 30.11 -22.72
C ILE A 670 -31.56 31.13 -23.42
N ASP A 671 -30.44 31.50 -22.78
CA ASP A 671 -29.47 32.41 -23.37
C ASP A 671 -28.57 31.70 -24.40
N ALA A 672 -27.70 32.46 -25.08
CA ALA A 672 -26.78 31.94 -26.11
C ALA A 672 -25.74 30.96 -25.54
N ASN A 673 -25.55 30.88 -24.20
CA ASN A 673 -24.67 29.95 -23.53
C ASN A 673 -25.42 28.74 -22.95
N GLY A 674 -26.69 28.57 -23.29
CA GLY A 674 -27.50 27.48 -22.76
C GLY A 674 -27.97 27.66 -21.31
N ASN A 675 -27.75 28.83 -20.70
CA ASN A 675 -28.26 29.06 -19.35
C ASN A 675 -29.76 29.41 -19.39
N PRO A 676 -30.59 28.81 -18.51
CA PRO A 676 -32.02 29.14 -18.43
C PRO A 676 -32.22 30.55 -17.90
N THR A 677 -33.23 31.22 -18.44
CA THR A 677 -33.65 32.60 -18.06
C THR A 677 -35.12 32.61 -17.69
N GLY A 678 -35.57 33.65 -16.94
CA GLY A 678 -36.94 33.74 -16.46
C GLY A 678 -37.31 32.58 -15.52
N LEU A 679 -36.42 32.25 -14.60
CA LEU A 679 -36.54 31.16 -13.69
C LEU A 679 -37.64 31.36 -12.63
N THR A 680 -38.50 30.35 -12.44
CA THR A 680 -39.44 30.27 -11.34
C THR A 680 -39.15 29.00 -10.53
N PRO A 681 -38.81 29.11 -9.23
CA PRO A 681 -38.52 27.95 -8.39
C PRO A 681 -39.76 27.03 -8.27
N LEU A 682 -39.53 25.74 -8.43
CA LEU A 682 -40.50 24.72 -8.06
C LEU A 682 -40.46 24.49 -6.56
N ALA A 683 -41.60 24.24 -5.95
CA ALA A 683 -41.68 23.95 -4.51
C ALA A 683 -40.87 22.69 -4.17
N SER A 684 -40.14 22.75 -3.07
CA SER A 684 -39.34 21.63 -2.57
C SER A 684 -39.61 21.38 -1.10
N ALA A 685 -39.23 20.23 -0.59
CA ALA A 685 -39.37 19.87 0.82
C ALA A 685 -38.60 20.82 1.77
N THR A 686 -37.53 21.47 1.28
CA THR A 686 -36.69 22.41 2.06
C THR A 686 -37.06 23.88 1.80
N GLY A 687 -37.95 24.15 0.86
CA GLY A 687 -38.24 25.50 0.37
C GLY A 687 -37.13 26.09 -0.53
N GLY A 688 -36.12 25.31 -0.92
CA GLY A 688 -34.99 25.71 -1.73
C GLY A 688 -34.31 24.50 -2.38
N ALA A 689 -32.98 24.51 -2.39
CA ALA A 689 -32.20 23.39 -2.87
C ALA A 689 -32.40 22.16 -1.96
N VAL A 690 -32.38 20.97 -2.56
CA VAL A 690 -32.55 19.67 -1.91
C VAL A 690 -31.32 18.81 -2.11
N SER A 691 -31.03 17.93 -1.14
CA SER A 691 -29.93 16.97 -1.22
C SER A 691 -30.43 15.58 -0.85
N ALA A 692 -30.16 14.60 -1.69
CA ALA A 692 -30.52 13.20 -1.46
C ALA A 692 -29.84 12.62 -0.22
N ASN A 693 -28.61 13.06 0.06
CA ASN A 693 -27.77 12.54 1.14
C ASN A 693 -27.64 13.49 2.33
N ASN A 694 -28.47 14.54 2.40
CA ASN A 694 -28.36 15.61 3.42
C ASN A 694 -27.00 16.38 3.38
N GLU A 695 -26.40 16.51 2.18
CA GLU A 695 -25.10 17.12 1.93
C GLU A 695 -25.23 18.57 1.48
N TYR A 696 -25.34 19.50 2.44
CA TYR A 696 -25.53 20.94 2.21
C TYR A 696 -24.27 21.76 2.48
N GLY A 697 -23.06 21.14 2.47
CA GLY A 697 -21.77 21.81 2.66
C GLY A 697 -21.30 21.92 4.11
N GLN A 698 -22.04 21.40 5.08
CA GLN A 698 -21.64 21.33 6.47
C GLN A 698 -21.02 19.97 6.80
N SER A 699 -19.95 19.93 7.60
CA SER A 699 -19.47 18.68 8.15
C SER A 699 -20.50 18.08 9.09
N PRO A 700 -20.75 16.78 9.02
CA PRO A 700 -21.60 16.09 9.99
C PRO A 700 -21.07 16.25 11.43
N ASP A 701 -21.97 16.07 12.41
CA ASP A 701 -21.52 16.06 13.80
C ASP A 701 -20.51 14.94 14.06
N ALA A 702 -19.30 15.30 14.43
CA ALA A 702 -18.18 14.40 14.66
C ALA A 702 -18.47 13.25 15.64
N LYS A 703 -19.52 13.34 16.45
CA LYS A 703 -19.93 12.29 17.40
C LYS A 703 -20.92 11.29 16.83
N THR A 704 -21.51 11.58 15.66
CA THR A 704 -22.56 10.76 15.06
C THR A 704 -22.11 10.00 13.80
N VAL A 705 -20.92 10.25 13.26
CA VAL A 705 -20.47 9.66 11.98
C VAL A 705 -19.88 8.25 12.11
N ALA A 706 -19.59 7.81 13.33
CA ALA A 706 -18.97 6.53 13.58
C ALA A 706 -19.51 5.87 14.86
N SER A 707 -19.44 4.55 14.93
CA SER A 707 -19.73 3.81 16.16
C SER A 707 -18.79 4.28 17.28
N SER A 708 -19.34 4.63 18.44
CA SER A 708 -18.54 5.04 19.61
C SER A 708 -17.77 3.88 20.25
N SER A 709 -18.11 2.63 19.92
CA SER A 709 -17.44 1.40 20.35
C SER A 709 -16.42 0.88 19.31
N ILE A 710 -16.17 1.62 18.25
CA ILE A 710 -15.33 1.22 17.12
C ILE A 710 -13.89 0.86 17.54
N ARG A 711 -13.32 -0.15 16.89
CA ARG A 711 -11.95 -0.67 17.12
C ARG A 711 -11.23 -0.80 15.79
N SER A 712 -9.90 -0.69 15.81
CA SER A 712 -9.09 -0.90 14.61
C SER A 712 -9.22 -2.31 14.05
N GLU A 713 -9.04 -2.41 12.76
CA GLU A 713 -8.82 -3.66 12.06
C GLU A 713 -7.54 -4.33 12.56
N TYR A 714 -7.59 -5.67 12.74
CA TYR A 714 -6.41 -6.44 13.12
C TYR A 714 -6.50 -7.90 12.71
N GLN A 715 -5.34 -8.50 12.53
CA GLN A 715 -5.14 -9.88 12.16
C GLN A 715 -4.24 -10.60 13.17
N ASP A 716 -4.56 -11.85 13.48
CA ASP A 716 -3.69 -12.78 14.19
C ASP A 716 -3.02 -13.70 13.16
N GLU A 717 -1.71 -13.89 13.30
CA GLU A 717 -0.89 -14.72 12.43
C GLU A 717 -0.12 -15.76 13.24
N TYR A 718 0.02 -16.96 12.68
CA TYR A 718 0.82 -18.07 13.19
C TYR A 718 1.64 -18.63 12.05
N LEU A 719 2.91 -18.86 12.32
CA LEU A 719 3.89 -19.34 11.36
C LEU A 719 4.80 -20.38 12.02
N LEU A 720 5.08 -21.47 11.30
CA LEU A 720 6.05 -22.49 11.70
C LEU A 720 6.78 -22.96 10.44
N GLY A 721 8.12 -23.03 10.50
CA GLY A 721 8.91 -23.45 9.36
C GLY A 721 10.28 -23.98 9.76
N PHE A 722 10.99 -24.49 8.77
CA PHE A 722 12.39 -24.84 8.85
C PHE A 722 13.13 -24.43 7.56
N THR A 723 14.43 -24.28 7.68
CA THR A 723 15.37 -24.08 6.57
C THR A 723 16.56 -24.98 6.82
N GLN A 724 16.94 -25.78 5.84
CA GLN A 724 18.01 -26.76 5.93
C GLN A 724 18.97 -26.64 4.76
N GLN A 725 20.23 -26.63 5.02
CA GLN A 725 21.29 -26.85 4.05
C GLN A 725 21.36 -28.35 3.74
N ILE A 726 21.00 -28.75 2.50
CA ILE A 726 21.00 -30.16 2.09
C ILE A 726 22.44 -30.64 1.86
N ASN A 727 23.23 -29.80 1.23
CA ASN A 727 24.66 -30.02 0.94
C ASN A 727 25.36 -28.67 0.77
N ALA A 728 26.57 -28.64 0.24
CA ALA A 728 27.36 -27.41 0.02
C ALA A 728 26.71 -26.40 -0.96
N ASP A 729 25.75 -26.82 -1.77
CA ASP A 729 25.22 -26.03 -2.89
C ASP A 729 23.74 -25.70 -2.77
N TYR A 730 22.98 -26.43 -1.94
CA TYR A 730 21.53 -26.31 -1.91
C TYR A 730 20.97 -26.05 -0.51
N VAL A 731 20.02 -25.12 -0.45
CA VAL A 731 19.20 -24.85 0.73
C VAL A 731 17.75 -25.20 0.41
N TRP A 732 17.10 -25.92 1.30
CA TRP A 732 15.68 -26.27 1.23
C TRP A 732 14.95 -25.76 2.46
N GLY A 733 13.70 -25.35 2.30
CA GLY A 733 12.87 -24.98 3.42
C GLY A 733 11.39 -25.24 3.20
N MET A 734 10.66 -25.30 4.30
CA MET A 734 9.20 -25.40 4.30
C MET A 734 8.62 -24.53 5.41
N LYS A 735 7.45 -23.91 5.13
CA LYS A 735 6.75 -23.06 6.09
C LYS A 735 5.24 -23.25 5.97
N GLY A 736 4.58 -23.43 7.12
CA GLY A 736 3.13 -23.31 7.24
C GLY A 736 2.76 -21.95 7.83
N GLN A 737 1.70 -21.31 7.27
CA GLN A 737 1.21 -20.02 7.72
C GLN A 737 -0.31 -20.04 7.85
N VAL A 738 -0.81 -19.50 8.97
CA VAL A 738 -2.24 -19.28 9.21
C VAL A 738 -2.45 -17.82 9.59
N ARG A 739 -3.36 -17.14 8.88
CA ARG A 739 -3.79 -15.79 9.19
C ARG A 739 -5.30 -15.76 9.44
N LYS A 740 -5.71 -14.98 10.42
CA LYS A 740 -7.13 -14.79 10.76
C LYS A 740 -7.43 -13.32 11.01
N LEU A 741 -8.13 -12.71 10.09
CA LEU A 741 -8.69 -11.37 10.31
C LEU A 741 -9.74 -11.46 11.42
N ARG A 742 -9.63 -10.60 12.43
CA ARG A 742 -10.44 -10.67 13.65
C ARG A 742 -11.40 -9.52 13.77
N ASN A 743 -11.10 -8.42 13.16
CA ASN A 743 -11.92 -7.23 13.19
C ASN A 743 -11.73 -6.51 11.87
N ILE A 744 -12.81 -6.02 11.29
CA ILE A 744 -12.79 -5.19 10.08
C ILE A 744 -13.35 -3.82 10.39
N LEU A 745 -13.05 -2.87 9.53
CA LEU A 745 -13.60 -1.54 9.50
C LEU A 745 -14.27 -1.32 8.15
N ASP A 746 -15.57 -0.99 8.20
CA ASP A 746 -16.35 -0.61 7.02
C ASP A 746 -17.50 0.31 7.45
N ASP A 747 -18.27 0.83 6.51
CA ASP A 747 -19.48 1.53 6.85
C ASP A 747 -20.72 0.58 6.87
N ILE A 748 -21.76 0.99 7.58
CA ILE A 748 -23.07 0.34 7.62
C ILE A 748 -24.09 1.40 7.25
N CYS A 749 -24.86 1.14 6.19
CA CYS A 749 -25.86 2.07 5.67
C CYS A 749 -27.31 1.72 6.08
N ASP A 750 -27.49 0.65 6.85
CA ASP A 750 -28.81 0.24 7.39
C ASP A 750 -29.23 1.14 8.56
N THR A 751 -29.51 2.40 8.25
CA THR A 751 -30.01 3.40 9.20
C THR A 751 -31.42 3.13 9.68
N GLY A 752 -32.20 2.39 8.87
CA GLY A 752 -33.54 1.94 9.25
C GLY A 752 -33.54 1.04 10.49
N THR A 753 -32.60 0.09 10.54
CA THR A 753 -32.44 -0.78 11.74
C THR A 753 -31.99 0.03 12.95
N ILE A 754 -31.08 1.02 12.78
CA ILE A 754 -30.64 1.91 13.86
C ILE A 754 -31.80 2.72 14.39
N ALA A 755 -32.62 3.32 13.50
CA ALA A 755 -33.82 4.09 13.85
C ALA A 755 -34.86 3.25 14.59
N ALA A 756 -35.17 2.08 14.05
CA ALA A 756 -36.14 1.16 14.67
C ALA A 756 -35.70 0.74 16.08
N LYS A 757 -34.41 0.49 16.27
CA LYS A 757 -33.89 0.13 17.61
C LYS A 757 -33.97 1.31 18.59
N ALA A 758 -33.65 2.54 18.12
CA ALA A 758 -33.80 3.75 18.93
C ALA A 758 -35.26 3.98 19.35
N GLN A 759 -36.19 3.85 18.42
CA GLN A 759 -37.64 3.97 18.70
C GLN A 759 -38.14 2.88 19.67
N ALA A 760 -37.66 1.64 19.52
CA ALA A 760 -37.99 0.55 20.45
C ALA A 760 -37.48 0.81 21.87
N LEU A 761 -36.44 1.62 22.03
CA LEU A 761 -35.91 2.10 23.32
C LEU A 761 -36.72 3.31 23.86
N GLY A 762 -37.74 3.78 23.16
CA GLY A 762 -38.55 4.94 23.51
C GLY A 762 -37.89 6.29 23.25
N TYR A 763 -36.84 6.33 22.38
CA TYR A 763 -36.18 7.55 22.02
C TYR A 763 -36.96 8.30 20.93
N ASP A 764 -37.19 9.60 21.18
CA ASP A 764 -37.76 10.51 20.20
C ASP A 764 -36.66 10.95 19.22
N ILE A 765 -36.66 10.39 18.01
CA ILE A 765 -35.69 10.66 16.98
C ILE A 765 -36.39 11.07 15.68
N ASP A 766 -35.76 11.94 14.94
CA ASP A 766 -36.07 12.21 13.54
C ASP A 766 -35.19 11.34 12.64
N PRO A 767 -35.71 10.30 11.97
CA PRO A 767 -34.90 9.43 11.11
C PRO A 767 -34.20 10.17 9.95
N THR A 768 -34.74 11.33 9.51
CA THR A 768 -34.13 12.13 8.43
C THR A 768 -32.85 12.84 8.84
N THR A 769 -32.56 12.91 10.15
CA THR A 769 -31.33 13.51 10.70
C THR A 769 -30.19 12.50 10.86
N LEU A 770 -30.44 11.22 10.57
CA LEU A 770 -29.40 10.19 10.59
C LEU A 770 -28.45 10.38 9.39
N ASN A 771 -27.17 10.10 9.58
CA ASN A 771 -26.23 10.03 8.47
C ASN A 771 -26.60 8.85 7.55
N GLY A 772 -26.32 8.94 6.26
CA GLY A 772 -26.61 7.87 5.31
C GLY A 772 -25.93 6.54 5.67
N CYS A 773 -24.66 6.61 6.11
CA CYS A 773 -23.86 5.47 6.55
C CYS A 773 -23.06 5.83 7.81
N TYR A 774 -22.69 4.82 8.60
CA TYR A 774 -21.91 4.98 9.82
C TYR A 774 -20.66 4.10 9.77
N LEU A 775 -19.50 4.68 9.97
CA LEU A 775 -18.26 3.91 10.10
C LEU A 775 -18.34 3.01 11.35
N SER A 776 -18.14 1.72 11.17
CA SER A 776 -18.50 0.67 12.12
C SER A 776 -17.49 -0.48 12.12
N ASN A 777 -17.69 -1.43 13.01
CA ASN A 777 -17.13 -2.78 12.91
C ASN A 777 -18.23 -3.75 12.49
N PRO A 778 -18.45 -3.98 11.20
CA PRO A 778 -19.48 -4.90 10.72
C PRO A 778 -19.30 -6.31 11.29
N GLY A 779 -20.43 -7.03 11.45
CA GLY A 779 -20.43 -8.36 12.06
C GLY A 779 -20.15 -8.39 13.56
N ARG A 780 -20.21 -7.22 14.25
CA ARG A 780 -20.08 -7.05 15.70
C ARG A 780 -21.20 -6.16 16.24
N ALA A 781 -21.30 -6.07 17.56
CA ALA A 781 -22.12 -5.05 18.21
C ALA A 781 -21.46 -3.67 18.08
N ASN A 782 -22.26 -2.68 17.73
CA ASN A 782 -21.86 -1.28 17.58
C ASN A 782 -22.74 -0.39 18.43
N THR A 783 -22.19 0.70 18.96
CA THR A 783 -22.92 1.70 19.74
C THR A 783 -22.97 3.01 18.95
N TYR A 784 -24.14 3.41 18.49
CA TYR A 784 -24.35 4.64 17.73
C TYR A 784 -24.82 5.77 18.62
N ARG A 785 -24.39 6.99 18.32
CA ARG A 785 -24.91 8.21 18.91
C ARG A 785 -25.83 8.89 17.91
N ILE A 786 -27.05 9.16 18.35
CA ILE A 786 -28.07 9.85 17.58
C ILE A 786 -28.37 11.18 18.30
N VAL A 787 -28.53 12.26 17.56
CA VAL A 787 -28.88 13.56 18.13
C VAL A 787 -30.21 13.47 18.87
N ASN A 788 -30.23 13.95 20.11
CA ASN A 788 -31.45 14.08 20.89
C ASN A 788 -32.03 15.48 20.66
N PRO A 789 -33.27 15.64 20.15
CA PRO A 789 -33.89 16.95 19.93
C PRO A 789 -33.93 17.83 21.19
N ALA A 790 -34.00 17.21 22.37
CA ALA A 790 -33.95 17.93 23.66
C ALA A 790 -32.54 18.32 24.11
N GLY A 791 -31.52 18.02 23.32
CA GLY A 791 -30.09 18.30 23.56
C GLY A 791 -29.29 17.06 23.97
N GLY A 792 -28.04 16.99 23.48
CA GLY A 792 -27.15 15.86 23.69
C GLY A 792 -27.37 14.70 22.71
N TYR A 793 -27.13 13.47 23.16
CA TYR A 793 -27.17 12.29 22.30
C TYR A 793 -27.84 11.11 23.00
N TYR A 794 -28.65 10.38 22.27
CA TYR A 794 -29.02 9.02 22.61
C TYR A 794 -27.89 8.05 22.27
N SER A 795 -27.76 6.98 23.04
CA SER A 795 -26.79 5.90 22.79
C SER A 795 -27.57 4.64 22.45
N VAL A 796 -27.37 4.11 21.25
CA VAL A 796 -28.14 2.96 20.73
C VAL A 796 -27.17 1.83 20.42
N ASP A 797 -27.30 0.73 21.16
CA ASP A 797 -26.55 -0.49 20.92
C ASP A 797 -27.30 -1.35 19.89
N VAL A 798 -26.64 -1.65 18.78
CA VAL A 798 -27.16 -2.48 17.68
C VAL A 798 -26.23 -3.65 17.48
N THR A 799 -26.75 -4.86 17.56
CA THR A 799 -25.98 -6.09 17.38
C THR A 799 -25.88 -6.48 15.91
N LYS A 800 -24.99 -7.40 15.57
CA LYS A 800 -24.91 -7.95 14.21
C LYS A 800 -26.20 -8.73 13.84
N GLU A 801 -26.87 -9.31 14.83
CA GLU A 801 -28.16 -10.02 14.67
C GLU A 801 -29.28 -9.04 14.33
N ASP A 802 -29.29 -7.85 14.95
CA ASP A 802 -30.26 -6.79 14.61
C ASP A 802 -30.11 -6.38 13.13
N PHE A 803 -28.87 -6.27 12.63
CA PHE A 803 -28.58 -5.98 11.21
C PHE A 803 -28.74 -7.19 10.28
N GLY A 804 -28.88 -8.42 10.80
CA GLY A 804 -28.87 -9.64 10.00
C GLY A 804 -27.52 -9.96 9.36
N MET A 805 -26.42 -9.46 9.93
CA MET A 805 -25.06 -9.61 9.40
C MET A 805 -24.34 -10.86 9.92
N PRO A 806 -23.48 -11.51 9.09
CA PRO A 806 -22.60 -12.58 9.56
C PRO A 806 -21.51 -12.00 10.48
N HIS A 807 -20.76 -12.87 11.15
CA HIS A 807 -19.52 -12.47 11.83
C HIS A 807 -18.40 -12.30 10.80
N ALA A 808 -17.87 -11.08 10.69
CA ALA A 808 -16.82 -10.78 9.73
C ALA A 808 -15.57 -11.62 9.96
N LYS A 809 -15.08 -12.26 8.89
CA LYS A 809 -13.91 -13.14 8.94
C LYS A 809 -13.20 -13.25 7.60
N ARG A 810 -11.88 -13.38 7.68
CA ARG A 810 -11.00 -13.87 6.62
C ARG A 810 -10.03 -14.85 7.25
N SER A 811 -9.83 -16.01 6.62
CA SER A 811 -8.86 -17.01 7.03
C SER A 811 -7.99 -17.37 5.84
N TYR A 812 -6.68 -17.28 6.02
CA TYR A 812 -5.69 -17.75 5.06
C TYR A 812 -4.93 -18.92 5.65
N TYR A 813 -4.72 -19.94 4.84
CA TYR A 813 -3.89 -21.11 5.13
C TYR A 813 -2.91 -21.27 3.97
N GLY A 814 -1.63 -21.28 4.25
CA GLY A 814 -0.56 -21.47 3.27
C GLY A 814 0.42 -22.53 3.70
N LEU A 815 0.80 -23.38 2.77
CA LEU A 815 1.96 -24.28 2.89
C LEU A 815 2.92 -23.90 1.76
N GLU A 816 4.12 -23.55 2.13
CA GLU A 816 5.16 -23.03 1.27
C GLU A 816 6.40 -23.91 1.37
N THR A 817 7.04 -24.22 0.25
CA THR A 817 8.33 -24.88 0.22
C THR A 817 9.20 -24.26 -0.86
N PHE A 818 10.51 -24.18 -0.61
CA PHE A 818 11.46 -23.67 -1.59
C PHE A 818 12.71 -24.52 -1.66
N LEU A 819 13.37 -24.46 -2.82
CA LEU A 819 14.72 -24.97 -3.07
C LEU A 819 15.54 -23.83 -3.66
N GLU A 820 16.70 -23.56 -3.09
CA GLU A 820 17.59 -22.48 -3.53
C GLU A 820 19.01 -22.99 -3.74
N HIS A 821 19.59 -22.61 -4.88
CA HIS A 821 21.02 -22.63 -5.15
C HIS A 821 21.50 -21.18 -5.19
N PRO A 822 22.16 -20.65 -4.14
CA PRO A 822 22.73 -19.30 -4.15
C PRO A 822 23.79 -19.15 -5.25
N PHE A 823 24.11 -17.90 -5.62
CA PHE A 823 25.08 -17.65 -6.66
C PHE A 823 26.48 -18.11 -6.24
N ASP A 824 27.05 -19.04 -7.00
CA ASP A 824 28.34 -19.68 -6.78
C ASP A 824 29.47 -19.09 -7.66
N GLY A 825 29.17 -17.97 -8.36
CA GLY A 825 30.04 -17.38 -9.36
C GLY A 825 29.70 -17.80 -10.79
N VAL A 826 28.87 -18.86 -10.97
CA VAL A 826 28.43 -19.39 -12.26
C VAL A 826 26.93 -19.26 -12.40
N TRP A 827 26.14 -19.74 -11.43
CA TRP A 827 24.68 -19.69 -11.54
C TRP A 827 24.00 -19.58 -10.16
N GLN A 828 22.77 -19.13 -10.19
CA GLN A 828 21.84 -19.17 -9.06
C GLN A 828 20.45 -19.54 -9.54
N ALA A 829 19.68 -20.22 -8.71
CA ALA A 829 18.28 -20.46 -8.95
C ALA A 829 17.50 -20.61 -7.64
N LYS A 830 16.27 -20.14 -7.63
CA LYS A 830 15.31 -20.39 -6.55
C LYS A 830 14.00 -20.88 -7.13
N ILE A 831 13.44 -21.90 -6.51
CA ILE A 831 12.13 -22.48 -6.83
C ILE A 831 11.29 -22.36 -5.58
N ASP A 832 10.18 -21.65 -5.66
CA ASP A 832 9.20 -21.51 -4.57
C ASP A 832 7.86 -22.11 -5.01
N TYR A 833 7.27 -22.96 -4.19
CA TYR A 833 5.91 -23.45 -4.38
C TYR A 833 5.05 -23.15 -3.17
N VAL A 834 3.86 -22.60 -3.41
CA VAL A 834 2.86 -22.30 -2.38
C VAL A 834 1.54 -22.99 -2.73
N TYR A 835 1.02 -23.75 -1.77
CA TYR A 835 -0.36 -24.20 -1.75
C TYR A 835 -1.12 -23.38 -0.72
N SER A 836 -2.20 -22.69 -1.13
CA SER A 836 -2.91 -21.80 -0.22
C SER A 836 -4.42 -21.78 -0.43
N LYS A 837 -5.12 -21.30 0.60
CA LYS A 837 -6.56 -21.04 0.58
C LYS A 837 -6.87 -19.77 1.36
N SER A 838 -7.54 -18.81 0.70
CA SER A 838 -8.12 -17.62 1.33
C SER A 838 -9.65 -17.74 1.31
N TYR A 839 -10.28 -17.67 2.47
CA TYR A 839 -11.70 -17.98 2.64
C TYR A 839 -12.34 -17.09 3.72
N GLY A 840 -13.54 -16.62 3.46
CA GLY A 840 -14.29 -15.78 4.40
C GLY A 840 -15.45 -15.05 3.75
N ASP A 841 -15.86 -13.94 4.35
CA ASP A 841 -16.92 -13.05 3.92
C ASP A 841 -16.46 -11.59 3.74
N SER A 842 -15.16 -11.33 3.87
CA SER A 842 -14.53 -10.03 3.59
C SER A 842 -13.14 -10.23 3.04
N GLU A 843 -12.77 -9.48 2.00
CA GLU A 843 -11.40 -9.39 1.50
C GLU A 843 -10.55 -8.46 2.38
N GLY A 844 -11.15 -7.52 3.10
CA GLY A 844 -10.55 -6.42 3.83
C GLY A 844 -11.19 -5.11 3.45
N GLN A 845 -10.39 -4.04 3.34
CA GLN A 845 -10.89 -2.68 3.14
C GLN A 845 -11.40 -2.35 1.72
N VAL A 846 -11.20 -3.19 0.73
CA VAL A 846 -11.67 -3.02 -0.66
C VAL A 846 -12.27 -4.31 -1.17
N ARG A 847 -12.97 -4.25 -2.31
CA ARG A 847 -13.62 -5.41 -2.92
C ARG A 847 -13.16 -5.63 -4.36
N SER A 848 -12.32 -6.64 -4.57
CA SER A 848 -11.66 -6.92 -5.85
C SER A 848 -12.55 -7.57 -6.89
N ASP A 849 -13.58 -8.34 -6.51
CA ASP A 849 -14.42 -9.10 -7.45
C ASP A 849 -15.29 -8.20 -8.34
N ILE A 850 -15.65 -7.02 -7.86
CA ILE A 850 -16.35 -5.98 -8.62
C ILE A 850 -15.47 -4.75 -8.93
N GLY A 851 -14.21 -4.73 -8.47
CA GLY A 851 -13.29 -3.62 -8.68
C GLY A 851 -13.60 -2.37 -7.85
N GLN A 852 -14.24 -2.52 -6.70
CA GLN A 852 -14.53 -1.41 -5.78
C GLN A 852 -13.30 -1.06 -4.96
N SER A 853 -12.74 0.14 -5.20
CA SER A 853 -11.54 0.67 -4.55
C SER A 853 -11.81 1.57 -3.34
N ASP A 854 -13.08 1.69 -2.96
CA ASP A 854 -13.52 2.55 -1.86
C ASP A 854 -13.12 1.94 -0.51
N VAL A 855 -12.09 2.54 0.11
CA VAL A 855 -11.49 2.00 1.33
C VAL A 855 -12.42 2.12 2.52
N SER A 856 -12.74 0.99 3.16
CA SER A 856 -13.67 0.88 4.30
C SER A 856 -15.06 1.49 4.02
N ALA A 857 -15.54 1.33 2.78
CA ALA A 857 -16.87 1.70 2.34
C ALA A 857 -17.31 0.76 1.20
N THR A 858 -17.34 -0.53 1.50
CA THR A 858 -17.70 -1.57 0.54
C THR A 858 -19.19 -1.86 0.57
N VAL A 859 -19.79 -2.07 -0.59
CA VAL A 859 -21.24 -2.42 -0.67
C VAL A 859 -21.61 -3.68 0.08
N ASP A 860 -20.66 -4.52 0.43
CA ASP A 860 -20.93 -5.78 1.15
C ASP A 860 -21.57 -5.52 2.53
N TRP A 861 -21.03 -4.58 3.28
CA TRP A 861 -21.42 -4.38 4.68
C TRP A 861 -22.49 -3.31 4.88
N ASP A 862 -23.02 -2.74 3.79
CA ASP A 862 -24.07 -1.73 3.89
C ASP A 862 -25.36 -2.28 4.51
N PHE A 863 -25.75 -3.50 4.16
CA PHE A 863 -26.96 -4.18 4.66
C PHE A 863 -26.75 -5.67 4.85
N GLY A 864 -27.36 -6.24 5.88
CA GLY A 864 -27.30 -7.69 6.14
C GLY A 864 -27.79 -8.56 4.98
N LYS A 865 -28.75 -8.09 4.19
CA LYS A 865 -29.27 -8.79 3.01
C LYS A 865 -28.23 -8.91 1.89
N VAL A 866 -27.32 -7.97 1.76
CA VAL A 866 -26.21 -8.05 0.80
C VAL A 866 -25.20 -9.12 1.22
N MET A 867 -25.00 -9.30 2.53
CA MET A 867 -24.07 -10.26 3.11
C MET A 867 -24.60 -11.70 3.20
N GLU A 868 -25.88 -11.93 2.88
CA GLU A 868 -26.41 -13.29 2.83
C GLU A 868 -25.72 -14.11 1.74
N ASN A 869 -25.16 -15.27 2.09
CA ASN A 869 -24.33 -16.15 1.24
C ASN A 869 -22.93 -15.60 0.90
N SER A 870 -22.42 -14.56 1.54
CA SER A 870 -21.11 -13.96 1.25
C SER A 870 -19.88 -14.81 1.62
N ASN A 871 -20.07 -15.91 2.37
CA ASN A 871 -18.97 -16.72 2.86
C ASN A 871 -18.44 -17.71 1.82
N GLY A 872 -17.30 -17.41 1.21
CA GLY A 872 -16.73 -18.22 0.12
C GLY A 872 -15.22 -18.03 -0.08
N LEU A 873 -14.72 -18.41 -1.25
CA LEU A 873 -13.33 -18.19 -1.67
C LEU A 873 -13.16 -16.72 -2.04
N LEU A 874 -12.21 -16.05 -1.41
CA LEU A 874 -11.99 -14.62 -1.60
C LEU A 874 -11.20 -14.33 -2.89
N SER A 875 -11.36 -13.12 -3.43
CA SER A 875 -10.84 -12.70 -4.74
C SER A 875 -9.34 -12.84 -4.91
N ASN A 876 -8.56 -12.74 -3.81
CA ASN A 876 -7.10 -12.90 -3.81
C ASN A 876 -6.63 -14.36 -3.61
N ASP A 877 -7.55 -15.32 -3.58
CA ASP A 877 -7.21 -16.74 -3.43
C ASP A 877 -6.50 -17.27 -4.67
N ARG A 878 -5.29 -17.81 -4.48
CA ARG A 878 -4.51 -18.52 -5.48
C ARG A 878 -4.13 -19.88 -4.92
N LYS A 879 -4.83 -20.92 -5.33
CA LYS A 879 -4.67 -22.27 -4.76
C LYS A 879 -3.27 -22.83 -4.94
N HIS A 880 -2.65 -22.59 -6.09
CA HIS A 880 -1.30 -23.05 -6.44
C HIS A 880 -0.49 -21.90 -7.02
N GLN A 881 0.73 -21.77 -6.56
CA GLN A 881 1.70 -20.80 -7.04
C GLN A 881 3.05 -21.48 -7.15
N LEU A 882 3.65 -21.51 -8.34
CA LEU A 882 5.02 -21.94 -8.55
C LEU A 882 5.79 -20.77 -9.16
N LYS A 883 6.88 -20.38 -8.51
CA LYS A 883 7.78 -19.31 -8.95
C LYS A 883 9.18 -19.86 -9.06
N ILE A 884 9.86 -19.57 -10.18
CA ILE A 884 11.23 -19.98 -10.43
C ILE A 884 11.96 -18.76 -10.96
N TYR A 885 13.08 -18.41 -10.39
CA TYR A 885 13.95 -17.38 -10.95
C TYR A 885 15.42 -17.74 -10.76
N GLY A 886 16.25 -17.23 -11.66
CA GLY A 886 17.66 -17.49 -11.59
C GLY A 886 18.45 -16.82 -12.71
N SER A 887 19.78 -16.94 -12.62
CA SER A 887 20.74 -16.44 -13.61
C SER A 887 21.89 -17.42 -13.76
N TRP A 888 22.47 -17.45 -14.97
CA TRP A 888 23.56 -18.35 -15.35
C TRP A 888 24.57 -17.63 -16.21
N GLN A 889 25.81 -17.55 -15.75
CA GLN A 889 26.98 -17.04 -16.47
C GLN A 889 27.47 -18.13 -17.43
N VAL A 890 26.87 -18.24 -18.63
CA VAL A 890 27.15 -19.28 -19.61
C VAL A 890 28.52 -19.17 -20.24
N ALA A 891 29.06 -17.95 -20.26
CA ALA A 891 30.42 -17.62 -20.70
C ALA A 891 30.87 -16.33 -20.00
N PRO A 892 32.19 -15.99 -19.96
CA PRO A 892 32.67 -14.80 -19.25
C PRO A 892 32.04 -13.47 -19.66
N GLU A 893 31.45 -13.40 -20.85
CA GLU A 893 30.81 -12.22 -21.42
C GLU A 893 29.28 -12.34 -21.49
N TRP A 894 28.71 -13.53 -21.22
CA TRP A 894 27.28 -13.81 -21.44
C TRP A 894 26.59 -14.26 -20.16
N MET A 895 25.58 -13.52 -19.75
CA MET A 895 24.65 -13.89 -18.67
C MET A 895 23.26 -14.19 -19.24
N LEU A 896 22.70 -15.36 -18.91
CA LEU A 896 21.29 -15.68 -19.15
C LEU A 896 20.54 -15.64 -17.83
N SER A 897 19.30 -15.12 -17.86
CA SER A 897 18.46 -15.11 -16.67
C SER A 897 17.00 -15.38 -17.01
N GLY A 898 16.27 -15.86 -16.03
CA GLY A 898 14.87 -16.21 -16.20
C GLY A 898 14.02 -15.97 -14.96
N ASN A 899 12.73 -15.76 -15.22
CA ASN A 899 11.68 -15.69 -14.20
C ASN A 899 10.44 -16.39 -14.74
N ILE A 900 9.94 -17.39 -14.02
CA ILE A 900 8.76 -18.19 -14.33
C ILE A 900 7.77 -18.05 -13.19
N ALA A 901 6.52 -17.71 -13.51
CA ALA A 901 5.42 -17.71 -12.57
C ALA A 901 4.24 -18.51 -13.14
N LEU A 902 3.89 -19.61 -12.47
CA LEU A 902 2.71 -20.43 -12.76
C LEU A 902 1.72 -20.26 -11.63
N LEU A 903 0.62 -19.57 -11.91
CA LEU A 903 -0.36 -19.17 -10.90
C LEU A 903 -1.74 -19.72 -11.24
N SER A 904 -2.39 -20.42 -10.31
CA SER A 904 -3.79 -20.81 -10.48
C SER A 904 -4.68 -19.57 -10.59
N GLY A 905 -5.77 -19.66 -11.35
CA GLY A 905 -6.73 -18.58 -11.53
C GLY A 905 -7.38 -18.16 -10.19
N THR A 906 -7.74 -16.88 -10.07
CA THR A 906 -8.54 -16.35 -8.97
C THR A 906 -9.97 -16.86 -9.03
N PRO A 907 -10.72 -16.91 -7.91
CA PRO A 907 -12.15 -17.22 -7.89
C PRO A 907 -12.97 -16.24 -8.74
N LYS A 908 -14.04 -16.73 -9.33
CA LYS A 908 -15.07 -15.94 -10.03
C LYS A 908 -16.26 -15.77 -9.13
N THR A 909 -16.81 -14.57 -9.09
CA THR A 909 -18.04 -14.22 -8.36
C THR A 909 -19.19 -14.01 -9.35
N CYS A 910 -20.39 -14.45 -9.00
CA CYS A 910 -21.63 -14.11 -9.70
C CYS A 910 -22.58 -13.45 -8.69
N LEU A 911 -22.96 -12.21 -8.98
CA LEU A 911 -23.85 -11.41 -8.17
C LEU A 911 -25.10 -11.04 -8.97
N GLY A 912 -26.27 -11.14 -8.33
CA GLY A 912 -27.54 -10.86 -8.99
C GLY A 912 -28.57 -10.28 -8.02
N TYR A 913 -29.81 -10.28 -8.42
CA TYR A 913 -30.92 -9.87 -7.57
C TYR A 913 -31.18 -10.90 -6.46
N TYR A 914 -31.76 -10.45 -5.35
CA TYR A 914 -31.91 -11.21 -4.12
C TYR A 914 -32.95 -12.33 -4.24
N GLY A 915 -32.60 -13.53 -3.76
CA GLY A 915 -33.53 -14.67 -3.59
C GLY A 915 -34.01 -15.31 -4.89
N ALA A 916 -34.85 -16.33 -4.75
CA ALA A 916 -35.44 -17.06 -5.88
C ALA A 916 -36.47 -16.24 -6.69
N ASP A 917 -37.04 -15.24 -6.08
CA ASP A 917 -37.96 -14.27 -6.71
C ASP A 917 -37.25 -13.10 -7.38
N GLU A 918 -35.92 -13.05 -7.27
CA GLU A 918 -35.06 -12.00 -7.82
C GLU A 918 -35.54 -10.59 -7.41
N SER A 919 -35.89 -10.44 -6.16
CA SER A 919 -36.31 -9.16 -5.57
C SER A 919 -35.15 -8.20 -5.31
N ASN A 920 -35.48 -6.98 -4.88
CA ASN A 920 -34.48 -5.95 -4.55
C ASN A 920 -34.83 -5.30 -3.20
N PRO A 921 -34.72 -6.04 -2.09
CA PRO A 921 -35.26 -5.62 -0.79
C PRO A 921 -34.63 -4.39 -0.18
N VAL A 922 -33.38 -4.07 -0.52
CA VAL A 922 -32.65 -2.90 -0.01
C VAL A 922 -32.10 -1.99 -1.11
N GLY A 923 -32.55 -2.16 -2.36
CA GLY A 923 -32.23 -1.25 -3.45
C GLY A 923 -30.89 -1.48 -4.17
N TYR A 924 -30.17 -2.59 -3.88
CA TYR A 924 -28.81 -2.84 -4.38
C TYR A 924 -28.76 -3.56 -5.73
N GLY A 925 -29.90 -3.86 -6.37
CA GLY A 925 -29.96 -4.44 -7.71
C GLY A 925 -29.20 -5.76 -7.80
N SER A 926 -28.10 -5.77 -8.57
CA SER A 926 -27.30 -6.98 -8.84
C SER A 926 -26.14 -7.19 -7.88
N TYR A 927 -26.18 -6.70 -6.65
CA TYR A 927 -25.04 -6.84 -5.71
C TYR A 927 -25.24 -7.91 -4.63
N TYR A 928 -26.36 -8.65 -4.65
CA TYR A 928 -26.57 -9.74 -3.69
C TYR A 928 -25.83 -11.01 -4.12
N HIS A 929 -25.44 -11.85 -3.17
CA HIS A 929 -24.78 -13.14 -3.40
C HIS A 929 -25.79 -14.21 -3.89
N TYR A 930 -26.40 -13.91 -5.04
CA TYR A 930 -27.29 -14.78 -5.80
C TYR A 930 -26.96 -14.70 -7.29
N CYS A 931 -27.15 -15.78 -8.00
CA CYS A 931 -26.89 -15.89 -9.44
C CYS A 931 -28.14 -16.51 -10.10
N GLY A 932 -28.95 -15.72 -10.82
CA GLY A 932 -30.19 -16.19 -11.43
C GLY A 932 -31.15 -16.82 -10.38
N GLY A 933 -31.34 -16.16 -9.26
CA GLY A 933 -32.22 -16.64 -8.19
C GLY A 933 -31.65 -17.74 -7.28
N VAL A 934 -30.42 -18.21 -7.53
CA VAL A 934 -29.75 -19.26 -6.74
C VAL A 934 -28.65 -18.66 -5.88
N ALA A 935 -28.55 -19.07 -4.61
CA ALA A 935 -27.47 -18.64 -3.71
C ALA A 935 -26.09 -18.89 -4.33
N SER A 936 -25.23 -17.87 -4.35
CA SER A 936 -23.93 -17.89 -5.04
C SER A 936 -22.85 -17.27 -4.15
N ALA A 937 -22.19 -18.11 -3.36
CA ALA A 937 -21.04 -17.65 -2.56
C ALA A 937 -19.86 -17.21 -3.45
N PRO A 938 -18.96 -16.34 -2.97
CA PRO A 938 -17.72 -16.01 -3.68
C PRO A 938 -16.95 -17.26 -4.11
N GLY A 939 -16.53 -17.32 -5.38
CA GLY A 939 -15.88 -18.48 -5.96
C GLY A 939 -16.81 -19.60 -6.43
N ALA A 940 -18.12 -19.53 -6.24
CA ALA A 940 -19.07 -20.54 -6.70
C ALA A 940 -19.17 -20.60 -8.25
N ALA A 941 -18.89 -19.50 -8.95
CA ALA A 941 -18.88 -19.42 -10.40
C ALA A 941 -17.59 -20.01 -11.04
N GLY A 942 -16.74 -20.67 -10.24
CA GLY A 942 -15.49 -21.29 -10.73
C GLY A 942 -14.26 -20.42 -10.54
N ARG A 943 -13.27 -20.59 -11.43
CA ARG A 943 -12.00 -19.85 -11.38
C ARG A 943 -11.63 -19.28 -12.75
N GLN A 944 -10.88 -18.19 -12.72
CA GLN A 944 -10.18 -17.68 -13.89
C GLN A 944 -9.16 -18.72 -14.40
N PRO A 945 -8.72 -18.64 -15.66
CA PRO A 945 -7.67 -19.50 -16.18
C PRO A 945 -6.37 -19.42 -15.39
N TRP A 946 -5.53 -20.46 -15.48
CA TRP A 946 -4.15 -20.42 -15.05
C TRP A 946 -3.36 -19.36 -15.80
N GLN A 947 -2.35 -18.81 -15.18
CA GLN A 947 -1.40 -17.88 -15.80
C GLN A 947 -0.02 -18.54 -15.83
N HIS A 948 0.58 -18.66 -17.02
CA HIS A 948 1.90 -19.22 -17.23
C HIS A 948 2.81 -18.13 -17.82
N ILE A 949 3.49 -17.42 -16.93
CA ILE A 949 4.34 -16.28 -17.31
C ILE A 949 5.78 -16.74 -17.28
N VAL A 950 6.43 -16.78 -18.44
CA VAL A 950 7.84 -17.12 -18.60
C VAL A 950 8.55 -15.89 -19.17
N SER A 951 9.54 -15.37 -18.46
CA SER A 951 10.35 -14.23 -18.91
C SER A 951 11.83 -14.61 -18.92
N LEU A 952 12.52 -14.24 -19.97
CA LEU A 952 13.94 -14.54 -20.15
C LEU A 952 14.72 -13.25 -20.47
N SER A 953 15.99 -13.23 -20.11
CA SER A 953 16.92 -12.18 -20.55
C SER A 953 18.27 -12.78 -20.90
N ALA A 954 18.96 -12.10 -21.81
CA ALA A 954 20.36 -12.32 -22.15
C ALA A 954 21.10 -10.99 -22.09
N GLU A 955 22.24 -10.96 -21.41
CA GLU A 955 23.14 -9.83 -21.37
C GLU A 955 24.51 -10.21 -21.90
N TYR A 956 25.06 -9.36 -22.76
CA TYR A 956 26.40 -9.47 -23.31
C TYR A 956 27.26 -8.31 -22.81
N ARG A 957 28.35 -8.61 -22.08
CA ARG A 957 29.32 -7.64 -21.56
C ARG A 957 30.71 -7.95 -22.15
N PRO A 958 31.10 -7.24 -23.21
CA PRO A 958 32.33 -7.55 -23.92
C PRO A 958 33.63 -7.25 -23.13
N VAL A 959 34.58 -8.16 -23.22
CA VAL A 959 35.94 -8.00 -22.60
C VAL A 959 36.66 -6.79 -23.17
N TRP A 960 36.49 -6.47 -24.46
CA TRP A 960 37.11 -5.30 -25.08
C TRP A 960 36.67 -3.94 -24.49
N ALA A 961 35.57 -3.90 -23.75
CA ALA A 961 35.06 -2.76 -23.00
C ALA A 961 35.22 -2.96 -21.48
N ASP A 962 36.17 -3.80 -21.04
CA ASP A 962 36.38 -4.17 -19.63
C ASP A 962 35.10 -4.61 -18.91
N LYS A 963 34.10 -5.18 -19.64
CA LYS A 963 32.78 -5.54 -19.19
C LYS A 963 31.95 -4.36 -18.64
N LYS A 964 32.39 -3.11 -18.85
CA LYS A 964 31.67 -1.91 -18.42
C LYS A 964 30.47 -1.60 -19.31
N LEU A 965 30.51 -1.96 -20.58
CA LEU A 965 29.41 -1.82 -21.53
C LEU A 965 28.62 -3.11 -21.57
N GLY A 966 27.30 -3.02 -21.43
CA GLY A 966 26.38 -4.15 -21.51
C GLY A 966 25.32 -3.94 -22.59
N PHE A 967 24.99 -5.02 -23.31
CA PHE A 967 23.86 -5.10 -24.24
C PHE A 967 22.90 -6.16 -23.71
N ASN A 968 21.65 -5.81 -23.51
CA ASN A 968 20.67 -6.76 -22.98
C ASN A 968 19.42 -6.83 -23.85
N VAL A 969 18.84 -8.02 -23.91
CA VAL A 969 17.54 -8.30 -24.51
C VAL A 969 16.72 -9.04 -23.48
N MET A 970 15.53 -8.52 -23.17
CA MET A 970 14.59 -9.12 -22.24
C MET A 970 13.29 -9.43 -22.95
N VAL A 971 12.83 -10.66 -22.86
CA VAL A 971 11.55 -11.12 -23.38
C VAL A 971 10.63 -11.41 -22.20
N TYR A 972 9.62 -10.61 -22.02
CA TYR A 972 8.58 -10.82 -21.03
C TYR A 972 7.44 -11.64 -21.63
N ASN A 973 6.92 -12.60 -20.84
CA ASN A 973 5.87 -13.51 -21.28
C ASN A 973 6.19 -14.15 -22.63
N LEU A 974 7.27 -14.94 -22.68
CA LEU A 974 7.80 -15.62 -23.88
C LEU A 974 6.71 -16.42 -24.61
N LEU A 975 5.80 -17.06 -23.87
CA LEU A 975 4.72 -17.88 -24.42
C LEU A 975 3.61 -17.04 -25.07
N ASN A 976 3.62 -15.72 -24.87
CA ASN A 976 2.59 -14.79 -25.34
C ASN A 976 1.18 -15.20 -24.87
N GLU A 977 1.07 -15.78 -23.69
CA GLU A 977 -0.20 -16.14 -23.11
C GLU A 977 -0.88 -14.88 -22.56
N SER A 978 -2.08 -14.59 -23.06
CA SER A 978 -2.91 -13.49 -22.59
C SER A 978 -4.29 -14.04 -22.23
N VAL A 979 -4.46 -14.34 -20.94
CA VAL A 979 -5.67 -14.96 -20.37
C VAL A 979 -6.43 -13.98 -19.50
N ALA A 980 -7.70 -14.26 -19.25
CA ALA A 980 -8.53 -13.48 -18.36
C ALA A 980 -7.94 -13.48 -16.93
N THR A 981 -7.80 -12.30 -16.34
CA THR A 981 -7.43 -12.12 -14.93
C THR A 981 -8.63 -11.73 -14.08
N SER A 982 -9.67 -11.14 -14.68
CA SER A 982 -10.98 -10.90 -14.06
C SER A 982 -12.08 -10.85 -15.11
N THR A 983 -13.30 -11.15 -14.68
CA THR A 983 -14.52 -11.05 -15.49
C THR A 983 -15.56 -10.22 -14.76
N TYR A 984 -16.58 -9.75 -15.47
CA TYR A 984 -17.64 -8.91 -14.92
C TYR A 984 -18.61 -9.76 -14.09
N ALA A 985 -18.76 -9.42 -12.81
CA ALA A 985 -19.43 -10.25 -11.82
C ALA A 985 -20.97 -10.10 -11.76
N LEU A 986 -21.51 -8.96 -12.26
CA LEU A 986 -22.93 -8.65 -12.09
C LEU A 986 -23.78 -9.34 -13.15
N TYR A 987 -24.62 -10.29 -12.71
CA TYR A 987 -25.49 -11.12 -13.54
C TYR A 987 -26.74 -10.34 -14.03
N GLY A 988 -27.28 -9.46 -13.21
CA GLY A 988 -28.62 -8.89 -13.42
C GLY A 988 -29.70 -9.79 -12.81
N ASN A 989 -30.79 -9.98 -13.54
CA ASN A 989 -31.82 -10.95 -13.19
C ASN A 989 -32.21 -11.82 -14.41
N SER A 990 -32.95 -12.88 -14.19
CA SER A 990 -33.31 -13.84 -15.25
C SER A 990 -34.19 -13.24 -16.36
N LYS A 991 -34.89 -12.13 -16.10
CA LYS A 991 -35.73 -11.42 -17.08
C LYS A 991 -34.94 -10.37 -17.87
N ALA A 992 -33.84 -9.85 -17.28
CA ALA A 992 -32.97 -8.83 -17.86
C ALA A 992 -31.52 -9.15 -17.50
N LEU A 993 -30.98 -10.21 -18.17
CA LEU A 993 -29.59 -10.63 -18.00
C LEU A 993 -28.67 -9.49 -18.42
N ASN A 994 -27.70 -9.16 -17.55
CA ASN A 994 -26.69 -8.17 -17.86
C ASN A 994 -25.80 -8.69 -19.01
N THR A 995 -25.81 -8.02 -20.15
CA THR A 995 -25.05 -8.40 -21.35
C THR A 995 -23.52 -8.41 -21.09
N ASN A 996 -23.03 -7.75 -20.03
CA ASN A 996 -21.63 -7.77 -19.63
C ASN A 996 -21.28 -8.95 -18.70
N TYR A 997 -22.25 -9.70 -18.17
CA TYR A 997 -21.95 -10.78 -17.23
C TYR A 997 -20.94 -11.77 -17.82
N ASP A 998 -19.93 -12.15 -17.00
CA ASP A 998 -18.80 -13.03 -17.30
C ASP A 998 -17.90 -12.56 -18.47
N ARG A 999 -18.13 -11.37 -19.03
CA ARG A 999 -17.24 -10.74 -20.02
C ARG A 999 -15.87 -10.44 -19.37
N ILE A 1000 -14.79 -10.66 -20.12
CA ILE A 1000 -13.43 -10.39 -19.64
C ILE A 1000 -13.23 -8.88 -19.46
N ASN A 1001 -12.87 -8.48 -18.24
CA ASN A 1001 -12.52 -7.11 -17.90
C ASN A 1001 -11.02 -6.83 -18.13
N TYR A 1002 -10.17 -7.74 -17.67
CA TYR A 1002 -8.72 -7.61 -17.76
C TYR A 1002 -8.07 -8.88 -18.25
N PHE A 1003 -7.04 -8.71 -19.07
CA PHE A 1003 -6.16 -9.78 -19.52
C PHE A 1003 -4.80 -9.70 -18.83
N SER A 1004 -4.10 -10.83 -18.72
CA SER A 1004 -2.68 -10.83 -18.39
C SER A 1004 -1.89 -10.11 -19.50
N THR A 1005 -0.76 -9.50 -19.12
CA THR A 1005 0.07 -8.70 -20.04
C THR A 1005 0.64 -9.57 -21.16
N PRO A 1006 0.39 -9.24 -22.45
CA PRO A 1006 0.96 -9.94 -23.58
C PRO A 1006 2.49 -9.87 -23.60
N ARG A 1007 3.13 -10.71 -24.45
CA ARG A 1007 4.57 -10.69 -24.68
C ARG A 1007 5.05 -9.31 -25.13
N TYR A 1008 6.21 -8.89 -24.62
CA TYR A 1008 6.97 -7.79 -25.17
C TYR A 1008 8.47 -8.03 -25.05
N VAL A 1009 9.22 -7.44 -25.98
CA VAL A 1009 10.68 -7.51 -25.98
C VAL A 1009 11.24 -6.12 -25.67
N ARG A 1010 12.18 -6.07 -24.75
CA ARG A 1010 12.89 -4.87 -24.34
C ARG A 1010 14.36 -5.02 -24.70
N PHE A 1011 14.89 -4.06 -25.42
CA PHE A 1011 16.31 -3.92 -25.73
C PHE A 1011 16.95 -2.90 -24.81
N GLY A 1012 18.15 -3.16 -24.35
CA GLY A 1012 18.85 -2.26 -23.43
C GLY A 1012 20.32 -2.15 -23.73
N ILE A 1013 20.85 -0.97 -23.45
CA ILE A 1013 22.29 -0.69 -23.42
C ILE A 1013 22.58 -0.05 -22.07
N ASN A 1014 23.56 -0.56 -21.36
CA ASN A 1014 24.01 -0.02 -20.08
C ASN A 1014 25.53 0.14 -20.07
N TYR A 1015 25.97 1.16 -19.35
CA TYR A 1015 27.39 1.42 -19.10
C TYR A 1015 27.57 1.65 -17.59
N ASP A 1016 28.47 0.90 -16.99
CA ASP A 1016 28.80 0.95 -15.55
C ASP A 1016 30.30 1.13 -15.38
N PHE A 1017 30.72 2.13 -14.58
CA PHE A 1017 32.13 2.46 -14.34
C PHE A 1017 32.43 2.45 -12.85
#